data_bee4b11ec842ab86e645aaf4379bc7b4
#
_entry.id   bee4b11ec842ab86e645aaf4379bc7b4
#
_cell.length_a   1.000
_cell.length_b   1.000
_cell.length_c   1.000
_cell.angle_alpha   90.00
_cell.angle_beta   90.00
_cell.angle_gamma   90.00
#
_symmetry.space_group_name_H-M   'P 1'
#
loop_
_entity.id
_entity.type
_entity.pdbx_description
1 polymer ?
#
loop_
_entity_poly.entity_id
_entity_poly.type
_entity_poly.pdbx_seq_one_letter_code
_entity_poly.pdbx_strand_id
1 'polypeptide(L)'
;MKPQMKASARILCAVISGCAILAPAAARVYALDAAVDPSTGIIAVSIGKQKLIPAIKLVLANGDQSSCGQTALRSEADGSVRFSGTISLPGSSCTFEQTVRPAGDDLLIRYSICPDTAPEEFAASIHIDIAGRLEEDAGSLDAPSFHVRTKLNQFWVSRNPSASAAIEHVNGRSRLLIGFDKPAPGTACSSLALLVSSRKPRFPLIVNLHGNRNHVPQFHKFELTADLWADYTNPYDPSDIDFDATFTAPSGAVSAVPGFLFQDYLRSQALDGGQQVERLQPVGERSWKIRFSPAEIGTYRYAVRLKARNATAPEVEGQFECTASSDPGFVAVSRQNTQYFEFTTGEPYFPIGHNVCWVTREGGTFEYDRYFEKLHHARENYTRIWLCSWCLQLEGATLDDYRLDDAWRIDHVLELAREKGIYINFCLDNFHDWTASDKRRFIPYFEENGGPAASVEDFFTDPAAFEHYQRRIRYVVARWGYSTHLMAWELWNEMNYLVPESEPDYVIGWCKRAARTIRQMDPHAHLITTSLGADVSWDKLWQSAEMDFTQYHAYLSSQSWLAKDEEHDAVGYLTGRFDKLNQYGKPFLAAEWGFHGTNDHNPLNARDRFGLHLHDAIWASALGGAAGTVMPWWWDNYIDPNGLYYHYQAFSRFAAGVEWSRRLWEHVNLQPSPDVRVIGLVSDGLALLWIQNPRNTWYNRLIACEPAPLLSGKVVDLLPFPRGRYRIEWWDTCLGGAITSYETVIKVNHIRLHLPECGPDVACRITRLND
;
A
#
# COMPACT_ATOMS: atom_id res chain seq x y z
N MET A 1 48.75 -33.09 -0.30
CA MET A 1 48.74 -32.01 0.69
C MET A 1 47.88 -30.89 0.12
N LYS A 2 46.63 -30.77 0.53
CA LYS A 2 45.76 -29.63 0.22
C LYS A 2 45.88 -28.63 1.36
N PRO A 3 46.03 -27.31 1.12
CA PRO A 3 46.07 -26.31 2.19
C PRO A 3 44.65 -26.14 2.76
N GLN A 4 44.55 -26.26 4.09
CA GLN A 4 43.35 -25.87 4.83
C GLN A 4 43.15 -24.34 4.69
N MET A 5 42.15 -23.92 3.96
CA MET A 5 41.65 -22.55 4.01
C MET A 5 40.82 -22.38 5.29
N LYS A 6 41.42 -21.81 6.32
CA LYS A 6 40.68 -21.24 7.44
C LYS A 6 40.07 -19.92 6.96
N ALA A 7 38.77 -19.89 6.73
CA ALA A 7 38.08 -18.63 6.52
C ALA A 7 37.95 -17.91 7.88
N SER A 8 38.91 -17.02 8.15
CA SER A 8 38.82 -16.07 9.27
C SER A 8 38.24 -14.78 8.74
N ALA A 9 36.99 -14.50 9.05
CA ALA A 9 36.42 -13.17 8.81
C ALA A 9 37.03 -12.21 9.86
N ARG A 10 38.07 -11.51 9.49
CA ARG A 10 38.58 -10.37 10.27
C ARG A 10 37.76 -9.15 9.93
N ILE A 11 36.97 -8.69 10.88
CA ILE A 11 36.29 -7.40 10.81
C ILE A 11 37.30 -6.33 11.28
N LEU A 12 37.85 -5.63 10.33
CA LEU A 12 38.75 -4.49 10.58
C LEU A 12 37.90 -3.23 10.65
N CYS A 13 37.58 -2.74 11.86
CA CYS A 13 37.04 -1.38 12.01
C CYS A 13 38.20 -0.38 11.76
N ALA A 14 38.07 0.43 10.71
CA ALA A 14 38.95 1.54 10.44
C ALA A 14 38.74 2.63 11.50
N VAL A 15 39.77 2.89 12.31
CA VAL A 15 39.81 4.04 13.22
C VAL A 15 40.27 5.26 12.42
N ILE A 16 39.37 6.25 12.27
CA ILE A 16 39.78 7.59 11.81
C ILE A 16 40.40 8.33 12.98
N SER A 17 41.68 8.59 12.89
CA SER A 17 42.42 9.45 13.81
C SER A 17 42.11 10.92 13.56
N GLY A 18 41.73 11.64 14.59
CA GLY A 18 41.73 13.09 14.56
C GLY A 18 41.26 13.76 15.84
N CYS A 19 42.21 14.37 16.57
CA CYS A 19 42.10 15.29 17.70
C CYS A 19 42.07 14.71 19.11
N ALA A 20 43.20 14.87 19.77
CA ALA A 20 43.41 14.64 21.21
C ALA A 20 42.71 15.71 22.06
N ILE A 21 41.81 15.29 22.95
CA ILE A 21 41.44 15.98 24.19
C ILE A 21 41.50 14.93 25.29
N LEU A 22 42.30 15.20 26.30
CA LEU A 22 42.49 14.37 27.49
C LEU A 22 41.16 14.08 28.19
N ALA A 23 40.71 12.83 28.16
CA ALA A 23 39.61 12.29 28.97
C ALA A 23 40.16 11.12 29.82
N PRO A 24 39.57 10.86 31.02
CA PRO A 24 40.07 9.85 31.94
C PRO A 24 39.96 8.44 31.38
N ALA A 25 40.84 7.54 31.82
CA ALA A 25 41.07 6.19 31.34
C ALA A 25 39.81 5.47 30.88
N ALA A 26 39.52 5.52 29.59
CA ALA A 26 38.47 4.73 28.97
C ALA A 26 38.92 3.25 28.95
N ALA A 27 38.13 2.38 29.55
CA ALA A 27 38.29 0.94 29.40
C ALA A 27 38.35 0.58 27.92
N ARG A 28 39.44 -0.05 27.48
CA ARG A 28 39.58 -0.52 26.09
C ARG A 28 38.46 -1.48 25.79
N VAL A 29 37.62 -1.10 24.85
CA VAL A 29 36.58 -1.98 24.27
C VAL A 29 37.30 -2.88 23.26
N TYR A 30 37.24 -4.15 23.46
CA TYR A 30 37.76 -5.14 22.53
C TYR A 30 36.61 -5.65 21.67
N ALA A 31 36.75 -5.57 20.35
CA ALA A 31 35.82 -6.18 19.41
C ALA A 31 35.81 -7.71 19.57
N LEU A 32 34.64 -8.30 19.44
CA LEU A 32 34.46 -9.76 19.42
C LEU A 32 34.71 -10.29 18.01
N ASP A 33 35.50 -11.39 17.93
CA ASP A 33 35.75 -12.11 16.69
C ASP A 33 34.99 -13.44 16.72
N ALA A 34 34.39 -13.82 15.59
CA ALA A 34 33.78 -15.11 15.41
C ALA A 34 34.45 -15.92 14.31
N ALA A 35 34.65 -17.22 14.57
CA ALA A 35 35.11 -18.17 13.58
C ALA A 35 34.04 -19.25 13.40
N VAL A 36 33.61 -19.48 12.17
CA VAL A 36 32.64 -20.52 11.81
C VAL A 36 33.38 -21.69 11.18
N ASP A 37 33.21 -22.90 11.70
CA ASP A 37 33.78 -24.10 11.12
C ASP A 37 33.07 -24.42 9.79
N PRO A 38 33.78 -24.51 8.66
CA PRO A 38 33.16 -24.67 7.35
C PRO A 38 32.51 -26.01 7.10
N SER A 39 32.81 -27.02 7.94
CA SER A 39 32.25 -28.38 7.80
C SER A 39 31.03 -28.62 8.69
N THR A 40 30.97 -27.95 9.84
CA THR A 40 29.94 -28.19 10.87
C THR A 40 29.13 -26.94 11.20
N GLY A 41 29.60 -25.75 10.80
CA GLY A 41 28.97 -24.47 11.16
C GLY A 41 29.15 -24.07 12.63
N ILE A 42 29.86 -24.83 13.44
CA ILE A 42 30.09 -24.53 14.86
C ILE A 42 30.84 -23.20 14.97
N ILE A 43 30.33 -22.27 15.81
CA ILE A 43 30.86 -20.94 16.00
C ILE A 43 31.75 -20.92 17.23
N ALA A 44 32.95 -20.34 17.10
CA ALA A 44 33.79 -19.99 18.24
C ALA A 44 33.92 -18.47 18.36
N VAL A 45 33.76 -17.93 19.55
CA VAL A 45 33.83 -16.49 19.83
C VAL A 45 35.07 -16.18 20.67
N SER A 46 35.82 -15.16 20.29
CA SER A 46 37.06 -14.75 20.97
C SER A 46 37.21 -13.23 21.05
N ILE A 47 38.00 -12.78 22.02
CA ILE A 47 38.55 -11.42 22.09
C ILE A 47 40.06 -11.52 21.88
N GLY A 48 40.56 -11.00 20.74
CA GLY A 48 41.97 -11.14 20.36
C GLY A 48 42.36 -12.62 20.26
N LYS A 49 43.35 -13.05 21.08
CA LYS A 49 43.80 -14.47 21.08
C LYS A 49 43.06 -15.36 22.08
N GLN A 50 42.14 -14.82 22.89
CA GLN A 50 41.48 -15.54 23.96
C GLN A 50 40.10 -16.00 23.52
N LYS A 51 39.86 -17.33 23.50
CA LYS A 51 38.54 -17.89 23.26
C LYS A 51 37.63 -17.68 24.46
N LEU A 52 36.47 -17.04 24.27
CA LEU A 52 35.44 -16.82 25.26
C LEU A 52 34.42 -17.97 25.22
N ILE A 53 33.94 -18.26 24.02
CA ILE A 53 32.98 -19.31 23.73
C ILE A 53 33.66 -20.30 22.76
N PRO A 54 34.07 -21.48 23.19
CA PRO A 54 34.71 -22.45 22.32
C PRO A 54 33.78 -23.08 21.29
N ALA A 55 32.51 -23.20 21.60
CA ALA A 55 31.51 -23.69 20.65
C ALA A 55 30.10 -23.16 20.95
N ILE A 56 29.43 -22.72 19.91
CA ILE A 56 27.98 -22.50 19.85
C ILE A 56 27.46 -23.45 18.78
N LYS A 57 26.55 -24.33 19.13
CA LYS A 57 26.01 -25.33 18.20
C LYS A 57 24.52 -25.57 18.39
N LEU A 58 23.83 -25.89 17.30
CA LEU A 58 22.46 -26.34 17.29
C LEU A 58 22.40 -27.82 17.70
N VAL A 59 21.46 -28.15 18.58
CA VAL A 59 21.18 -29.53 19.02
C VAL A 59 19.70 -29.81 18.90
N LEU A 60 19.35 -30.90 18.27
CA LEU A 60 18.01 -31.48 18.20
C LEU A 60 17.94 -32.72 19.09
N ALA A 61 16.72 -33.15 19.45
CA ALA A 61 16.51 -34.24 20.40
C ALA A 61 17.36 -35.52 20.14
N ASN A 62 17.64 -35.82 18.85
CA ASN A 62 18.37 -37.05 18.45
C ASN A 62 19.51 -36.75 17.46
N GLY A 63 20.00 -35.51 17.38
CA GLY A 63 21.11 -35.14 16.50
C GLY A 63 21.66 -33.76 16.82
N ASP A 64 22.84 -33.45 16.33
CA ASP A 64 23.40 -32.11 16.47
C ASP A 64 24.08 -31.63 15.18
N GLN A 65 24.42 -30.35 15.15
CA GLN A 65 25.06 -29.68 14.02
C GLN A 65 26.43 -30.27 13.65
N SER A 66 27.12 -30.96 14.56
CA SER A 66 28.40 -31.60 14.28
C SER A 66 28.30 -32.84 13.37
N SER A 67 27.07 -33.37 13.20
CA SER A 67 26.76 -34.51 12.33
C SER A 67 26.00 -34.10 11.04
N CYS A 68 26.01 -32.85 10.67
CA CYS A 68 25.26 -32.38 9.51
C CYS A 68 25.89 -32.84 8.19
N GLY A 69 24.99 -33.21 7.23
CA GLY A 69 25.31 -33.45 5.83
C GLY A 69 24.94 -32.25 4.95
N GLN A 70 25.34 -32.28 3.69
CA GLN A 70 25.01 -31.25 2.68
C GLN A 70 25.21 -29.80 3.16
N THR A 71 26.45 -29.47 3.52
CA THR A 71 26.79 -28.13 4.09
C THR A 71 27.17 -27.11 3.03
N ALA A 72 26.81 -25.85 3.26
CA ALA A 72 27.24 -24.73 2.47
C ALA A 72 27.65 -23.54 3.37
N LEU A 73 28.80 -22.95 3.12
CA LEU A 73 29.29 -21.75 3.80
C LEU A 73 29.42 -20.62 2.79
N ARG A 74 28.82 -19.46 3.08
CA ARG A 74 28.92 -18.24 2.24
C ARG A 74 29.29 -17.04 3.10
N SER A 75 30.11 -16.15 2.53
CA SER A 75 30.36 -14.83 3.09
C SER A 75 29.60 -13.80 2.27
N GLU A 76 28.85 -12.96 2.95
CA GLU A 76 28.01 -11.93 2.33
C GLU A 76 28.74 -10.58 2.27
N ALA A 77 28.27 -9.68 1.41
CA ALA A 77 28.88 -8.35 1.22
C ALA A 77 28.79 -7.45 2.45
N ASP A 78 27.84 -7.70 3.37
CA ASP A 78 27.67 -6.98 4.63
C ASP A 78 28.60 -7.48 5.75
N GLY A 79 29.50 -8.40 5.44
CA GLY A 79 30.40 -9.02 6.41
C GLY A 79 29.79 -10.16 7.22
N SER A 80 28.54 -10.52 7.00
CA SER A 80 27.92 -11.69 7.62
C SER A 80 28.46 -12.99 7.01
N VAL A 81 28.44 -14.06 7.82
CA VAL A 81 28.76 -15.41 7.39
C VAL A 81 27.53 -16.26 7.55
N ARG A 82 27.07 -16.86 6.45
CA ARG A 82 25.91 -17.77 6.42
C ARG A 82 26.38 -19.18 6.25
N PHE A 83 25.89 -20.07 7.10
CA PHE A 83 26.10 -21.52 7.03
C PHE A 83 24.77 -22.21 6.98
N SER A 84 24.59 -23.15 6.07
CA SER A 84 23.40 -24.01 6.01
C SER A 84 23.79 -25.48 6.00
N GLY A 85 22.93 -26.32 6.54
CA GLY A 85 23.17 -27.74 6.60
C GLY A 85 21.89 -28.52 6.86
N THR A 86 21.98 -29.87 6.73
CA THR A 86 20.89 -30.77 7.02
C THR A 86 21.30 -31.71 8.12
N ILE A 87 20.49 -31.87 9.17
CA ILE A 87 20.66 -32.84 10.24
C ILE A 87 19.69 -33.98 9.99
N SER A 88 20.22 -35.21 9.86
CA SER A 88 19.42 -36.41 9.72
C SER A 88 18.90 -36.86 11.09
N LEU A 89 17.60 -37.10 11.18
CA LEU A 89 16.91 -37.61 12.38
C LEU A 89 16.32 -39.00 12.09
N PRO A 90 16.04 -39.83 13.10
CA PRO A 90 15.33 -41.08 12.88
C PRO A 90 13.96 -40.84 12.22
N GLY A 91 13.81 -41.24 10.95
CA GLY A 91 12.57 -41.14 10.19
C GLY A 91 12.29 -39.77 9.54
N SER A 92 13.17 -38.78 9.69
CA SER A 92 13.02 -37.44 9.08
C SER A 92 14.37 -36.75 8.89
N SER A 93 14.36 -35.55 8.30
CA SER A 93 15.51 -34.64 8.28
C SER A 93 15.09 -33.24 8.69
N CYS A 94 16.07 -32.42 9.05
CA CYS A 94 15.88 -31.04 9.44
C CYS A 94 16.93 -30.18 8.76
N THR A 95 16.50 -29.27 7.93
CA THR A 95 17.40 -28.23 7.38
C THR A 95 17.52 -27.08 8.36
N PHE A 96 18.72 -26.50 8.45
CA PHE A 96 18.95 -25.33 9.26
C PHE A 96 19.81 -24.31 8.51
N GLU A 97 19.60 -23.05 8.82
CA GLU A 97 20.45 -21.96 8.40
C GLU A 97 20.93 -21.19 9.63
N GLN A 98 22.20 -20.86 9.63
CA GLN A 98 22.85 -20.09 10.67
C GLN A 98 23.50 -18.87 10.03
N THR A 99 23.26 -17.69 10.57
CA THR A 99 23.92 -16.47 10.18
C THR A 99 24.69 -15.89 11.35
N VAL A 100 25.94 -15.53 11.14
CA VAL A 100 26.79 -14.81 12.09
C VAL A 100 27.07 -13.45 11.51
N ARG A 101 26.72 -12.39 12.22
CA ARG A 101 26.83 -11.02 11.74
C ARG A 101 27.42 -10.11 12.82
N PRO A 102 28.30 -9.16 12.43
CA PRO A 102 28.68 -8.06 13.32
C PRO A 102 27.49 -7.15 13.63
N ALA A 103 27.39 -6.72 14.88
CA ALA A 103 26.40 -5.77 15.36
C ALA A 103 27.12 -4.71 16.21
N GLY A 104 27.82 -3.78 15.56
CA GLY A 104 28.76 -2.87 16.21
C GLY A 104 29.96 -3.63 16.82
N ASP A 105 30.20 -3.50 18.12
CA ASP A 105 31.24 -4.24 18.88
C ASP A 105 30.76 -5.65 19.30
N ASP A 106 29.53 -6.03 19.01
CA ASP A 106 28.88 -7.27 19.41
C ASP A 106 28.72 -8.23 18.21
N LEU A 107 28.29 -9.48 18.47
CA LEU A 107 28.00 -10.48 17.46
C LEU A 107 26.53 -10.90 17.56
N LEU A 108 25.79 -10.75 16.47
CA LEU A 108 24.48 -11.33 16.31
C LEU A 108 24.60 -12.69 15.63
N ILE A 109 24.04 -13.72 16.26
CA ILE A 109 23.99 -15.10 15.76
C ILE A 109 22.53 -15.49 15.64
N ARG A 110 22.10 -15.84 14.44
CA ARG A 110 20.73 -16.29 14.17
C ARG A 110 20.76 -17.73 13.68
N TYR A 111 19.79 -18.53 14.13
CA TYR A 111 19.48 -19.86 13.62
C TYR A 111 18.05 -19.88 13.12
N SER A 112 17.83 -20.49 11.97
CA SER A 112 16.52 -20.87 11.45
C SER A 112 16.51 -22.37 11.21
N ILE A 113 15.46 -23.05 11.63
CA ILE A 113 15.34 -24.51 11.59
C ILE A 113 14.02 -24.87 10.92
N CYS A 114 14.10 -25.70 9.90
CA CYS A 114 12.96 -26.15 9.12
C CYS A 114 12.94 -27.68 9.08
N PRO A 115 12.10 -28.34 9.89
CA PRO A 115 11.91 -29.78 9.81
C PRO A 115 11.10 -30.17 8.56
N ASP A 116 11.49 -31.25 7.88
CA ASP A 116 10.80 -31.71 6.66
C ASP A 116 9.37 -32.21 6.94
N THR A 117 9.09 -32.67 8.16
CA THR A 117 7.75 -33.01 8.65
C THR A 117 7.54 -32.34 10.00
N ALA A 118 6.34 -31.79 10.26
CA ALA A 118 6.02 -31.19 11.56
C ALA A 118 5.92 -32.30 12.64
N PRO A 119 6.90 -32.44 13.52
CA PRO A 119 6.86 -33.46 14.56
C PRO A 119 5.88 -33.06 15.67
N GLU A 120 5.18 -34.02 16.25
CA GLU A 120 4.31 -33.80 17.43
C GLU A 120 5.08 -33.23 18.62
N GLU A 121 6.36 -33.62 18.76
CA GLU A 121 7.30 -33.09 19.75
C GLU A 121 8.51 -32.46 19.03
N PHE A 122 8.59 -31.15 18.97
CA PHE A 122 9.76 -30.40 18.49
C PHE A 122 10.57 -29.93 19.69
N ALA A 123 11.78 -30.43 19.84
CA ALA A 123 12.73 -30.00 20.85
C ALA A 123 14.06 -29.66 20.17
N ALA A 124 14.35 -28.36 20.07
CA ALA A 124 15.63 -27.85 19.59
C ALA A 124 16.21 -26.83 20.57
N SER A 125 17.51 -26.81 20.70
CA SER A 125 18.22 -25.87 21.57
C SER A 125 19.58 -25.49 20.99
N ILE A 126 20.04 -24.28 21.31
CA ILE A 126 21.41 -23.89 21.05
C ILE A 126 22.24 -24.17 22.30
N HIS A 127 23.29 -24.95 22.13
CA HIS A 127 24.26 -25.24 23.17
C HIS A 127 25.45 -24.28 23.06
N ILE A 128 25.70 -23.50 24.11
CA ILE A 128 26.83 -22.58 24.21
C ILE A 128 27.81 -23.19 25.23
N ASP A 129 28.90 -23.76 24.75
CA ASP A 129 29.97 -24.27 25.61
C ASP A 129 30.81 -23.09 26.14
N ILE A 130 30.96 -23.00 27.45
CA ILE A 130 31.65 -21.92 28.14
C ILE A 130 33.08 -22.37 28.51
N ALA A 131 34.06 -21.56 28.21
CA ALA A 131 35.47 -21.82 28.53
C ALA A 131 35.70 -21.66 30.03
N GLY A 132 35.34 -22.64 30.84
CA GLY A 132 35.49 -22.64 32.28
C GLY A 132 34.19 -22.95 33.03
N ARG A 133 34.27 -23.00 34.37
CA ARG A 133 33.09 -23.14 35.23
C ARG A 133 32.50 -21.80 35.54
N LEU A 134 31.16 -21.68 35.45
CA LEU A 134 30.44 -20.45 35.86
C LEU A 134 30.63 -20.19 37.34
N GLU A 135 30.82 -18.91 37.72
CA GLU A 135 30.73 -18.45 39.08
C GLU A 135 29.26 -18.33 39.49
N GLU A 136 28.93 -18.51 40.77
CA GLU A 136 27.55 -18.58 41.29
C GLU A 136 26.70 -17.33 41.10
N ASP A 137 27.28 -16.21 40.63
CA ASP A 137 26.63 -14.90 40.38
C ASP A 137 26.15 -14.68 38.92
N ALA A 138 25.99 -15.75 38.15
CA ALA A 138 25.44 -15.64 36.79
C ALA A 138 23.95 -15.30 36.80
N GLY A 139 23.51 -14.13 37.06
CA GLY A 139 22.16 -13.58 37.13
C GLY A 139 20.95 -14.50 36.80
N SER A 140 19.73 -14.08 37.02
CA SER A 140 18.54 -14.91 36.72
C SER A 140 18.50 -15.28 35.24
N LEU A 141 18.35 -16.57 34.93
CA LEU A 141 18.15 -17.10 33.58
C LEU A 141 16.79 -16.68 32.96
N ASP A 142 15.88 -16.16 33.79
CA ASP A 142 14.59 -15.64 33.33
C ASP A 142 14.75 -14.25 32.68
N ALA A 143 15.89 -13.58 32.91
CA ALA A 143 16.17 -12.31 32.27
C ALA A 143 16.50 -12.50 30.76
N PRO A 144 16.09 -11.58 29.88
CA PRO A 144 16.41 -11.64 28.45
C PRO A 144 17.91 -11.48 28.16
N SER A 145 18.69 -11.03 29.13
CA SER A 145 20.14 -10.90 29.05
C SER A 145 20.77 -11.36 30.36
N PHE A 146 21.74 -12.23 30.31
CA PHE A 146 22.46 -12.75 31.49
C PHE A 146 23.96 -12.62 31.33
N HIS A 147 24.61 -12.38 32.46
CA HIS A 147 26.05 -12.22 32.56
C HIS A 147 26.69 -13.61 32.71
N VAL A 148 27.61 -13.93 31.81
CA VAL A 148 28.41 -15.13 31.89
C VAL A 148 29.76 -14.74 32.46
N ARG A 149 30.06 -15.24 33.68
CA ARG A 149 31.32 -14.95 34.39
C ARG A 149 32.03 -16.25 34.74
N THR A 150 33.28 -16.31 34.41
CA THR A 150 34.21 -17.36 34.84
C THR A 150 35.47 -16.71 35.44
N LYS A 151 36.31 -17.51 36.09
CA LYS A 151 37.59 -16.99 36.67
C LYS A 151 38.50 -16.24 35.68
N LEU A 152 38.28 -16.48 34.37
CA LEU A 152 39.16 -15.95 33.30
C LEU A 152 38.44 -14.97 32.38
N ASN A 153 37.14 -15.01 32.27
CA ASN A 153 36.37 -14.28 31.25
C ASN A 153 35.02 -13.81 31.79
N GLN A 154 34.55 -12.72 31.23
CA GLN A 154 33.16 -12.26 31.40
C GLN A 154 32.60 -11.74 30.07
N PHE A 155 31.36 -12.05 29.76
CA PHE A 155 30.63 -11.56 28.62
C PHE A 155 29.12 -11.67 28.86
N TRP A 156 28.33 -11.08 27.98
CA TRP A 156 26.86 -11.12 28.07
C TRP A 156 26.32 -11.93 26.90
N VAL A 157 25.29 -12.76 27.20
CA VAL A 157 24.47 -13.42 26.18
C VAL A 157 23.06 -12.91 26.35
N SER A 158 22.52 -12.38 25.26
CA SER A 158 21.13 -11.94 25.19
C SER A 158 20.39 -12.79 24.18
N ARG A 159 19.13 -13.08 24.44
CA ARG A 159 18.25 -13.88 23.63
C ARG A 159 16.93 -13.15 23.42
N ASN A 160 16.12 -13.61 22.46
CA ASN A 160 14.74 -13.19 22.37
C ASN A 160 14.05 -13.45 23.74
N PRO A 161 13.31 -12.51 24.31
CA PRO A 161 12.65 -12.66 25.62
C PRO A 161 11.78 -13.89 25.78
N SER A 162 11.16 -14.39 24.70
CA SER A 162 10.30 -15.59 24.70
C SER A 162 11.04 -16.92 24.76
N ALA A 163 12.32 -16.98 24.40
CA ALA A 163 13.08 -18.23 24.39
C ALA A 163 13.43 -18.70 25.81
N SER A 164 13.38 -20.01 26.09
CA SER A 164 13.79 -20.59 27.36
C SER A 164 15.31 -20.65 27.52
N ALA A 165 15.81 -20.66 28.75
CA ALA A 165 17.25 -20.86 29.02
C ALA A 165 17.49 -21.77 30.21
N ALA A 166 18.56 -22.57 30.14
CA ALA A 166 19.00 -23.46 31.21
C ALA A 166 20.53 -23.57 31.24
N ILE A 167 21.10 -23.97 32.36
CA ILE A 167 22.54 -24.27 32.50
C ILE A 167 22.75 -25.73 32.82
N GLU A 168 23.63 -26.38 32.06
CA GLU A 168 24.14 -27.72 32.37
C GLU A 168 25.61 -27.64 32.81
N HIS A 169 25.99 -28.55 33.71
CA HIS A 169 27.36 -28.77 34.12
C HIS A 169 27.83 -30.16 33.66
N VAL A 170 28.73 -30.17 32.67
CA VAL A 170 29.25 -31.42 32.08
C VAL A 170 30.79 -31.42 32.16
N ASN A 171 31.34 -32.46 32.84
CA ASN A 171 32.79 -32.65 32.95
C ASN A 171 33.58 -31.43 33.44
N GLY A 172 33.04 -30.71 34.43
CA GLY A 172 33.68 -29.51 35.01
C GLY A 172 33.61 -28.23 34.18
N ARG A 173 32.85 -28.26 33.07
CA ARG A 173 32.53 -27.10 32.25
C ARG A 173 31.06 -26.76 32.36
N SER A 174 30.72 -25.51 32.14
CA SER A 174 29.33 -25.09 32.08
C SER A 174 28.87 -24.95 30.62
N ARG A 175 27.64 -25.33 30.37
CA ARG A 175 26.95 -25.17 29.08
C ARG A 175 25.65 -24.46 29.31
N LEU A 176 25.43 -23.40 28.51
CA LEU A 176 24.17 -22.67 28.45
C LEU A 176 23.32 -23.30 27.33
N LEU A 177 22.09 -23.65 27.66
CA LEU A 177 21.06 -24.16 26.73
C LEU A 177 20.02 -23.05 26.49
N ILE A 178 19.75 -22.75 25.24
CA ILE A 178 18.67 -21.82 24.88
C ILE A 178 17.73 -22.54 23.93
N GLY A 179 16.50 -22.76 24.40
CA GLY A 179 15.45 -23.48 23.67
C GLY A 179 14.81 -22.60 22.59
N PHE A 180 14.39 -23.23 21.52
CA PHE A 180 13.54 -22.61 20.51
C PHE A 180 12.09 -22.63 20.95
N ASP A 181 11.37 -21.56 20.62
CA ASP A 181 9.92 -21.56 20.73
C ASP A 181 9.33 -22.57 19.73
N LYS A 182 8.20 -23.18 20.10
CA LYS A 182 7.47 -24.04 19.14
C LYS A 182 7.08 -23.20 17.93
N PRO A 183 7.17 -23.76 16.70
CA PRO A 183 6.66 -23.07 15.52
C PRO A 183 5.20 -22.70 15.73
N ALA A 184 4.81 -21.49 15.36
CA ALA A 184 3.41 -21.10 15.36
C ALA A 184 2.63 -22.02 14.40
N PRO A 185 1.33 -22.33 14.64
CA PRO A 185 0.53 -23.13 13.74
C PRO A 185 0.57 -22.54 12.32
N GLY A 186 0.96 -23.38 11.34
CA GLY A 186 1.09 -22.96 9.93
C GLY A 186 2.48 -22.44 9.52
N THR A 187 3.46 -22.35 10.42
CA THR A 187 4.85 -22.05 10.08
C THR A 187 5.67 -23.32 9.93
N ALA A 188 6.43 -23.42 8.83
CA ALA A 188 7.30 -24.57 8.58
C ALA A 188 8.64 -24.52 9.32
N CYS A 189 9.03 -23.36 9.88
CA CYS A 189 10.34 -23.11 10.46
C CYS A 189 10.25 -22.38 11.80
N SER A 190 11.21 -22.67 12.69
CA SER A 190 11.45 -21.91 13.93
C SER A 190 12.78 -21.20 13.84
N SER A 191 12.91 -20.04 14.49
CA SER A 191 14.17 -19.34 14.55
C SER A 191 14.49 -18.77 15.94
N LEU A 192 15.77 -18.54 16.18
CA LEU A 192 16.31 -18.00 17.42
C LEU A 192 17.50 -17.09 17.10
N ALA A 193 17.49 -15.89 17.69
CA ALA A 193 18.60 -14.96 17.60
C ALA A 193 19.29 -14.79 18.96
N LEU A 194 20.61 -14.76 18.93
CA LEU A 194 21.48 -14.52 20.10
C LEU A 194 22.37 -13.33 19.84
N LEU A 195 22.46 -12.41 20.80
CA LEU A 195 23.45 -11.36 20.82
C LEU A 195 24.54 -11.69 21.85
N VAL A 196 25.78 -11.83 21.40
CA VAL A 196 26.94 -11.97 22.28
C VAL A 196 27.63 -10.62 22.41
N SER A 197 27.73 -10.09 23.62
CA SER A 197 28.19 -8.76 23.93
C SER A 197 29.31 -8.75 24.95
N SER A 198 30.28 -7.86 24.79
CA SER A 198 31.30 -7.60 25.80
C SER A 198 30.77 -6.73 26.96
N ARG A 199 29.61 -6.11 26.81
CA ARG A 199 28.93 -5.26 27.81
C ARG A 199 27.51 -5.74 28.04
N LYS A 200 26.92 -5.39 29.19
CA LYS A 200 25.50 -5.66 29.46
C LYS A 200 24.63 -4.90 28.45
N PRO A 201 23.90 -5.56 27.57
CA PRO A 201 22.95 -4.90 26.69
C PRO A 201 21.84 -4.22 27.49
N ARG A 202 21.35 -3.10 27.00
CA ARG A 202 20.19 -2.40 27.56
C ARG A 202 19.00 -2.65 26.64
N PHE A 203 17.94 -3.21 27.16
CA PHE A 203 16.66 -3.33 26.45
C PHE A 203 15.83 -2.07 26.59
N PRO A 204 15.07 -1.65 25.57
CA PRO A 204 14.91 -2.30 24.25
C PRO A 204 16.15 -2.14 23.35
N LEU A 205 16.25 -2.98 22.29
CA LEU A 205 17.32 -2.94 21.30
C LEU A 205 16.75 -2.97 19.88
N ILE A 206 17.32 -2.15 19.00
CA ILE A 206 17.15 -2.27 17.55
C ILE A 206 18.27 -3.18 17.05
N VAL A 207 17.89 -4.32 16.47
CA VAL A 207 18.84 -5.33 16.01
C VAL A 207 18.68 -5.51 14.52
N ASN A 208 19.78 -5.80 13.80
CA ASN A 208 19.75 -6.12 12.38
C ASN A 208 19.08 -5.01 11.49
N LEU A 209 19.25 -3.74 11.85
CA LEU A 209 18.73 -2.63 11.03
C LEU A 209 19.52 -2.56 9.71
N HIS A 210 18.80 -2.61 8.60
CA HIS A 210 19.37 -2.45 7.27
C HIS A 210 18.36 -1.85 6.29
N GLY A 211 18.88 -1.09 5.31
CA GLY A 211 18.09 -0.59 4.20
C GLY A 211 18.08 -1.57 3.03
N ASN A 212 17.02 -1.55 2.24
CA ASN A 212 16.88 -2.39 1.05
C ASN A 212 17.87 -2.00 -0.07
N ARG A 213 18.36 -0.76 -0.07
CA ARG A 213 19.33 -0.22 -1.06
C ARG A 213 20.00 1.05 -0.56
N ASN A 214 21.18 1.38 -1.09
CA ASN A 214 21.91 2.61 -0.77
C ASN A 214 21.67 3.74 -1.78
N HIS A 215 21.20 3.42 -3.00
CA HIS A 215 20.81 4.37 -4.04
C HIS A 215 19.34 4.16 -4.35
N VAL A 216 18.53 5.17 -4.09
CA VAL A 216 17.06 5.14 -4.21
C VAL A 216 16.66 6.12 -5.29
N PRO A 217 16.01 5.73 -6.39
CA PRO A 217 15.47 6.68 -7.33
C PRO A 217 14.41 7.55 -6.65
N GLN A 218 14.33 8.83 -7.01
CA GLN A 218 13.32 9.77 -6.52
C GLN A 218 11.92 9.16 -6.68
N PHE A 219 11.08 9.29 -5.65
CA PHE A 219 9.71 8.73 -5.56
C PHE A 219 9.62 7.18 -5.52
N HIS A 220 10.76 6.49 -5.36
CA HIS A 220 10.76 5.05 -5.17
C HIS A 220 10.88 4.68 -3.70
N LYS A 221 10.43 3.47 -3.38
CA LYS A 221 10.44 2.93 -2.02
C LYS A 221 11.86 2.74 -1.49
N PHE A 222 12.18 3.44 -0.41
CA PHE A 222 13.23 3.07 0.53
C PHE A 222 12.60 2.32 1.70
N GLU A 223 13.14 1.17 2.07
CA GLU A 223 12.62 0.35 3.16
C GLU A 223 13.73 0.00 4.12
N LEU A 224 13.56 0.36 5.38
CA LEU A 224 14.34 -0.14 6.50
C LEU A 224 13.68 -1.38 7.07
N THR A 225 14.48 -2.40 7.37
CA THR A 225 14.04 -3.61 8.06
C THR A 225 14.85 -3.77 9.33
N ALA A 226 14.19 -4.11 10.45
CA ALA A 226 14.81 -4.31 11.74
C ALA A 226 14.15 -5.45 12.52
N ASP A 227 14.93 -6.05 13.42
CA ASP A 227 14.42 -6.89 14.50
C ASP A 227 14.42 -6.07 15.78
N LEU A 228 13.31 -6.08 16.51
CA LEU A 228 13.19 -5.36 17.78
C LEU A 228 13.19 -6.35 18.93
N TRP A 229 14.17 -6.21 19.83
CA TRP A 229 14.20 -6.95 21.08
C TRP A 229 13.70 -6.06 22.19
N ALA A 230 12.42 -6.20 22.50
CA ALA A 230 11.72 -5.36 23.44
C ALA A 230 10.63 -6.18 24.17
N ASP A 231 10.23 -5.73 25.33
CA ASP A 231 9.11 -6.28 26.08
C ASP A 231 7.86 -5.45 25.76
N TYR A 232 6.95 -6.03 24.98
CA TYR A 232 5.66 -5.47 24.61
C TYR A 232 4.60 -6.57 24.45
N THR A 233 3.35 -6.21 24.55
CA THR A 233 2.19 -7.12 24.39
C THR A 233 1.43 -6.87 23.10
N ASN A 234 1.29 -5.61 22.70
CA ASN A 234 0.58 -5.23 21.48
C ASN A 234 1.51 -4.46 20.53
N PRO A 235 1.91 -5.05 19.38
CA PRO A 235 2.77 -4.41 18.40
C PRO A 235 2.11 -3.22 17.66
N TYR A 236 0.82 -3.01 17.83
CA TYR A 236 0.05 -1.97 17.14
C TYR A 236 -0.27 -0.78 18.05
N ASP A 237 0.06 -0.87 19.35
CA ASP A 237 -0.10 0.20 20.32
C ASP A 237 1.22 0.97 20.51
N PRO A 238 1.32 2.25 20.06
CA PRO A 238 2.53 3.05 20.21
C PRO A 238 2.86 3.39 21.67
N SER A 239 1.93 3.21 22.62
CA SER A 239 2.20 3.33 24.04
C SER A 239 2.95 2.11 24.61
N ASP A 240 2.77 0.93 24.02
CA ASP A 240 3.45 -0.31 24.39
C ASP A 240 4.78 -0.45 23.64
N ILE A 241 4.78 -0.22 22.30
CA ILE A 241 5.99 -0.19 21.47
C ILE A 241 5.88 0.88 20.37
N ASP A 242 6.80 1.83 20.36
CA ASP A 242 6.89 2.89 19.37
C ASP A 242 8.23 2.80 18.63
N PHE A 243 8.14 2.46 17.35
CA PHE A 243 9.26 2.33 16.42
C PHE A 243 9.04 3.28 15.27
N ASP A 244 9.96 4.22 15.07
CA ASP A 244 9.86 5.26 14.05
C ASP A 244 11.24 5.63 13.48
N ALA A 245 11.24 6.35 12.36
CA ALA A 245 12.43 7.03 11.85
C ALA A 245 12.11 8.47 11.47
N THR A 246 13.10 9.34 11.68
CA THR A 246 13.13 10.67 11.07
C THR A 246 14.05 10.64 9.86
N PHE A 247 13.57 11.15 8.72
CA PHE A 247 14.36 11.35 7.51
C PHE A 247 14.64 12.83 7.31
N THR A 248 15.91 13.19 7.13
CA THR A 248 16.34 14.56 6.83
C THR A 248 16.76 14.62 5.37
N ALA A 249 16.01 15.39 4.59
CA ALA A 249 16.26 15.63 3.17
C ALA A 249 17.51 16.50 2.94
N PRO A 250 18.06 16.56 1.71
CA PRO A 250 19.17 17.44 1.35
C PRO A 250 18.93 18.93 1.65
N SER A 251 17.68 19.39 1.55
CA SER A 251 17.26 20.76 1.92
C SER A 251 17.26 21.04 3.42
N GLY A 252 17.34 19.98 4.24
CA GLY A 252 17.15 20.05 5.69
C GLY A 252 15.71 19.85 6.16
N ALA A 253 14.76 19.60 5.24
CA ALA A 253 13.38 19.24 5.61
C ALA A 253 13.37 17.88 6.35
N VAL A 254 12.55 17.78 7.39
CA VAL A 254 12.48 16.59 8.26
C VAL A 254 11.11 15.95 8.15
N SER A 255 11.07 14.66 7.89
CA SER A 255 9.87 13.83 7.87
C SER A 255 9.96 12.73 8.92
N ALA A 256 8.94 12.60 9.76
CA ALA A 256 8.80 11.50 10.71
C ALA A 256 7.92 10.41 10.10
N VAL A 257 8.38 9.17 10.15
CA VAL A 257 7.68 8.02 9.56
C VAL A 257 7.58 6.91 10.60
N PRO A 258 6.37 6.48 10.96
CA PRO A 258 6.19 5.36 11.87
C PRO A 258 6.58 4.04 11.21
N GLY A 259 7.07 3.11 12.05
CA GLY A 259 7.30 1.73 11.65
C GLY A 259 6.09 0.84 11.90
N PHE A 260 6.11 -0.34 11.31
CA PHE A 260 5.04 -1.33 11.41
C PHE A 260 5.57 -2.76 11.45
N LEU A 261 4.81 -3.66 12.07
CA LEU A 261 5.09 -5.10 12.07
C LEU A 261 4.75 -5.69 10.71
N PHE A 262 5.66 -6.51 10.17
CA PHE A 262 5.58 -7.12 8.86
C PHE A 262 5.79 -8.64 8.93
N GLN A 263 5.01 -9.39 8.14
CA GLN A 263 5.23 -10.79 7.80
C GLN A 263 5.24 -10.94 6.29
N ASP A 264 6.23 -11.66 5.77
CA ASP A 264 6.28 -12.00 4.35
C ASP A 264 5.56 -13.31 4.07
N TYR A 265 5.08 -13.48 2.82
CA TYR A 265 4.33 -14.66 2.39
C TYR A 265 4.76 -15.13 1.01
N LEU A 266 4.80 -16.44 0.84
CA LEU A 266 4.86 -17.07 -0.47
C LEU A 266 3.44 -17.27 -0.99
N ARG A 267 3.17 -16.68 -2.16
CA ARG A 267 1.87 -16.76 -2.85
C ARG A 267 1.86 -17.95 -3.82
N SER A 268 0.82 -18.75 -3.78
CA SER A 268 0.60 -19.86 -4.71
C SER A 268 -0.89 -20.03 -5.02
N GLN A 269 -1.20 -20.73 -6.11
CA GLN A 269 -2.55 -21.18 -6.43
C GLN A 269 -2.70 -22.68 -6.15
N ALA A 270 -3.83 -23.06 -5.61
CA ALA A 270 -4.21 -24.45 -5.39
C ALA A 270 -5.61 -24.70 -5.93
N LEU A 271 -5.92 -25.94 -6.30
CA LEU A 271 -7.29 -26.36 -6.61
C LEU A 271 -7.98 -26.78 -5.32
N ASP A 272 -9.11 -26.15 -5.03
CA ASP A 272 -9.98 -26.50 -3.91
C ASP A 272 -11.44 -26.52 -4.40
N GLY A 273 -12.10 -27.69 -4.25
CA GLY A 273 -13.45 -27.87 -4.79
C GLY A 273 -13.61 -27.65 -6.31
N GLY A 274 -12.51 -27.74 -7.08
CA GLY A 274 -12.50 -27.46 -8.53
C GLY A 274 -12.30 -25.99 -8.91
N GLN A 275 -12.15 -25.11 -7.92
CA GLN A 275 -11.84 -23.68 -8.12
C GLN A 275 -10.36 -23.40 -7.83
N GLN A 276 -9.78 -22.42 -8.54
CA GLN A 276 -8.45 -21.90 -8.24
C GLN A 276 -8.54 -20.99 -7.00
N VAL A 277 -7.82 -21.34 -5.93
CA VAL A 277 -7.77 -20.54 -4.71
C VAL A 277 -6.36 -20.06 -4.42
N GLU A 278 -6.25 -18.81 -3.96
CA GLU A 278 -5.01 -18.27 -3.45
C GLU A 278 -4.64 -18.93 -2.12
N ARG A 279 -3.37 -19.29 -1.98
CA ARG A 279 -2.77 -19.74 -0.72
C ARG A 279 -1.58 -18.83 -0.40
N LEU A 280 -1.58 -18.28 0.80
CA LEU A 280 -0.46 -17.52 1.36
C LEU A 280 0.18 -18.34 2.46
N GLN A 281 1.45 -18.70 2.27
CA GLN A 281 2.26 -19.37 3.26
C GLN A 281 3.24 -18.36 3.86
N PRO A 282 3.23 -18.11 5.19
CA PRO A 282 4.19 -17.19 5.80
C PRO A 282 5.62 -17.71 5.59
N VAL A 283 6.55 -16.82 5.25
CA VAL A 283 7.96 -17.09 5.06
C VAL A 283 8.82 -16.17 5.91
N GLY A 284 9.86 -16.73 6.50
CA GLY A 284 10.73 -15.99 7.43
C GLY A 284 10.02 -15.62 8.74
N GLU A 285 10.75 -14.86 9.55
CA GLU A 285 10.22 -14.30 10.80
C GLU A 285 9.50 -12.98 10.56
N ARG A 286 8.62 -12.63 11.49
CA ARG A 286 8.10 -11.27 11.56
C ARG A 286 9.25 -10.28 11.80
N SER A 287 9.21 -9.18 11.09
CA SER A 287 10.19 -8.09 11.21
C SER A 287 9.47 -6.76 11.34
N TRP A 288 10.21 -5.75 11.76
CA TRP A 288 9.69 -4.38 11.75
C TRP A 288 10.23 -3.66 10.54
N LYS A 289 9.38 -2.84 9.90
CA LYS A 289 9.75 -2.09 8.71
C LYS A 289 9.38 -0.62 8.83
N ILE A 290 10.14 0.22 8.14
CA ILE A 290 9.83 1.63 7.90
C ILE A 290 9.95 1.87 6.41
N ARG A 291 8.93 2.47 5.79
CA ARG A 291 8.88 2.75 4.35
C ARG A 291 8.81 4.25 4.09
N PHE A 292 9.62 4.71 3.18
CA PHE A 292 9.70 6.12 2.79
C PHE A 292 9.99 6.26 1.30
N SER A 293 9.51 7.32 0.66
CA SER A 293 9.83 7.66 -0.72
C SER A 293 10.48 9.04 -0.78
N PRO A 294 11.79 9.13 -1.11
CA PRO A 294 12.49 10.42 -1.14
C PRO A 294 12.03 11.27 -2.32
N ALA A 295 11.76 12.57 -2.07
CA ALA A 295 11.31 13.52 -3.07
C ALA A 295 12.40 14.49 -3.57
N GLU A 296 13.57 14.56 -2.93
CA GLU A 296 14.68 15.44 -3.29
C GLU A 296 15.89 14.63 -3.70
N ILE A 297 16.57 15.03 -4.74
CA ILE A 297 17.82 14.39 -5.19
C ILE A 297 18.96 14.79 -4.26
N GLY A 298 19.77 13.82 -3.80
CA GLY A 298 20.91 14.01 -2.91
C GLY A 298 20.89 13.09 -1.71
N THR A 299 21.78 13.36 -0.74
CA THR A 299 21.96 12.51 0.43
C THR A 299 20.87 12.74 1.47
N TYR A 300 20.11 11.70 1.78
CA TYR A 300 19.20 11.63 2.93
C TYR A 300 19.91 11.03 4.13
N ARG A 301 19.67 11.59 5.31
CA ARG A 301 20.05 11.00 6.58
C ARG A 301 18.81 10.49 7.30
N TYR A 302 18.95 9.42 8.05
CA TYR A 302 17.85 8.94 8.90
C TYR A 302 18.34 8.62 10.30
N ALA A 303 17.45 8.76 11.27
CA ALA A 303 17.64 8.36 12.65
C ALA A 303 16.47 7.51 13.10
N VAL A 304 16.74 6.27 13.50
CA VAL A 304 15.73 5.27 13.90
C VAL A 304 15.64 5.21 15.42
N ARG A 305 14.44 5.28 15.94
CA ARG A 305 14.11 5.28 17.37
C ARG A 305 13.25 4.09 17.73
N LEU A 306 13.45 3.60 18.95
CA LEU A 306 12.62 2.57 19.55
C LEU A 306 12.35 2.91 21.00
N LYS A 307 11.09 3.03 21.35
CA LYS A 307 10.62 3.11 22.73
C LYS A 307 9.71 1.92 23.00
N ALA A 308 9.96 1.19 24.06
CA ALA A 308 9.06 0.13 24.52
C ALA A 308 8.70 0.41 25.97
N ARG A 309 7.41 0.64 26.22
CA ARG A 309 6.88 1.08 27.53
C ARG A 309 7.66 2.29 28.07
N ASN A 310 8.41 2.11 29.15
CA ASN A 310 9.15 3.19 29.83
C ASN A 310 10.65 3.23 29.46
N ALA A 311 11.11 2.42 28.50
CA ALA A 311 12.51 2.31 28.13
C ALA A 311 12.72 2.71 26.67
N THR A 312 13.87 3.34 26.37
CA THR A 312 14.24 3.79 25.03
C THR A 312 15.56 3.16 24.64
N ALA A 313 15.63 2.62 23.43
CA ALA A 313 16.87 2.13 22.84
C ALA A 313 17.81 3.29 22.44
N PRO A 314 19.12 3.03 22.33
CA PRO A 314 20.01 3.95 21.62
C PRO A 314 19.50 4.18 20.20
N GLU A 315 19.52 5.43 19.78
CA GLU A 315 19.15 5.81 18.39
C GLU A 315 20.18 5.23 17.40
N VAL A 316 19.70 4.78 16.23
CA VAL A 316 20.56 4.26 15.16
C VAL A 316 20.44 5.16 13.94
N GLU A 317 21.58 5.74 13.53
CA GLU A 317 21.64 6.65 12.40
C GLU A 317 22.17 5.96 11.14
N GLY A 318 21.76 6.47 9.96
CA GLY A 318 22.27 6.04 8.67
C GLY A 318 21.95 7.04 7.56
N GLN A 319 22.32 6.68 6.35
CA GLN A 319 22.08 7.52 5.18
C GLN A 319 21.92 6.70 3.91
N PHE A 320 21.30 7.30 2.90
CA PHE A 320 21.23 6.79 1.54
C PHE A 320 21.25 7.95 0.55
N GLU A 321 21.52 7.65 -0.73
CA GLU A 321 21.53 8.62 -1.82
C GLU A 321 20.24 8.53 -2.63
N CYS A 322 19.54 9.65 -2.80
CA CYS A 322 18.41 9.76 -3.72
C CYS A 322 18.91 10.19 -5.10
N THR A 323 18.62 9.41 -6.12
CA THR A 323 19.02 9.65 -7.52
C THR A 323 17.83 10.11 -8.36
N ALA A 324 18.10 10.75 -9.51
CA ALA A 324 17.04 11.18 -10.43
C ALA A 324 16.19 10.01 -10.93
N SER A 325 14.92 10.27 -11.16
CA SER A 325 13.92 9.33 -11.67
C SER A 325 13.00 10.04 -12.68
N SER A 326 12.33 9.27 -13.52
CA SER A 326 11.22 9.72 -14.38
C SER A 326 9.84 9.53 -13.74
N ASP A 327 9.77 9.06 -12.50
CA ASP A 327 8.51 8.94 -11.76
C ASP A 327 7.95 10.35 -11.49
N PRO A 328 6.68 10.64 -11.82
CA PRO A 328 6.10 11.98 -11.65
C PRO A 328 5.76 12.33 -10.18
N GLY A 329 5.92 11.38 -9.27
CA GLY A 329 5.65 11.56 -7.85
C GLY A 329 4.20 11.34 -7.44
N PHE A 330 3.77 12.05 -6.40
CA PHE A 330 2.45 11.90 -5.81
C PHE A 330 1.40 12.74 -6.52
N VAL A 331 0.15 12.28 -6.54
CA VAL A 331 -0.98 13.04 -7.07
C VAL A 331 -1.39 14.12 -6.07
N ALA A 332 -1.62 15.32 -6.55
CA ALA A 332 -2.06 16.47 -5.76
C ALA A 332 -3.15 17.24 -6.50
N VAL A 333 -3.89 18.08 -5.78
CA VAL A 333 -4.75 19.09 -6.43
C VAL A 333 -3.87 20.09 -7.15
N SER A 334 -4.21 20.41 -8.40
CA SER A 334 -3.40 21.32 -9.21
C SER A 334 -3.34 22.73 -8.63
N ARG A 335 -2.16 23.33 -8.68
CA ARG A 335 -1.92 24.71 -8.26
C ARG A 335 -2.42 25.74 -9.29
N GLN A 336 -2.53 25.32 -10.55
CA GLN A 336 -2.97 26.22 -11.65
C GLN A 336 -4.47 26.17 -11.86
N ASN A 337 -5.07 24.99 -11.74
CA ASN A 337 -6.51 24.80 -11.81
C ASN A 337 -6.98 23.84 -10.73
N THR A 338 -7.50 24.37 -9.63
CA THR A 338 -7.94 23.59 -8.45
C THR A 338 -9.08 22.62 -8.70
N GLN A 339 -9.67 22.61 -9.90
CA GLN A 339 -10.70 21.66 -10.30
C GLN A 339 -10.10 20.36 -10.90
N TYR A 340 -8.77 20.27 -11.04
CA TYR A 340 -8.09 19.10 -11.61
C TYR A 340 -6.91 18.66 -10.75
N PHE A 341 -6.29 17.56 -11.14
CA PHE A 341 -5.13 16.99 -10.47
C PHE A 341 -3.85 17.18 -11.28
N GLU A 342 -2.72 17.20 -10.57
CA GLU A 342 -1.38 17.17 -11.13
C GLU A 342 -0.49 16.28 -10.26
N PHE A 343 0.63 15.84 -10.81
CA PHE A 343 1.68 15.22 -9.99
C PHE A 343 2.51 16.29 -9.27
N THR A 344 3.21 15.91 -8.22
CA THR A 344 4.09 16.82 -7.46
C THR A 344 5.18 17.45 -8.31
N THR A 345 5.55 16.84 -9.45
CA THR A 345 6.43 17.41 -10.48
C THR A 345 5.75 18.48 -11.35
N GLY A 346 4.43 18.66 -11.24
CA GLY A 346 3.64 19.61 -12.03
C GLY A 346 3.14 19.04 -13.37
N GLU A 347 3.29 17.74 -13.60
CA GLU A 347 2.69 17.08 -14.77
C GLU A 347 1.18 16.88 -14.55
N PRO A 348 0.33 17.18 -15.55
CA PRO A 348 -1.11 16.96 -15.45
C PRO A 348 -1.45 15.49 -15.22
N TYR A 349 -2.40 15.23 -14.33
CA TYR A 349 -2.99 13.92 -14.11
C TYR A 349 -4.50 13.98 -14.32
N PHE A 350 -5.05 13.07 -15.07
CA PHE A 350 -6.47 12.92 -15.31
C PHE A 350 -6.89 11.46 -15.08
N PRO A 351 -7.66 11.15 -14.03
CA PRO A 351 -8.14 9.82 -13.72
C PRO A 351 -9.03 9.24 -14.82
N ILE A 352 -8.66 8.09 -15.36
CA ILE A 352 -9.43 7.33 -16.34
C ILE A 352 -9.54 5.90 -15.81
N GLY A 353 -10.76 5.43 -15.53
CA GLY A 353 -10.92 4.07 -15.06
C GLY A 353 -12.28 3.77 -14.45
N HIS A 354 -12.40 2.57 -13.87
CA HIS A 354 -13.60 2.09 -13.21
C HIS A 354 -13.28 1.44 -11.87
N ASN A 355 -14.31 1.15 -11.09
CA ASN A 355 -14.18 0.48 -9.81
C ASN A 355 -13.68 -0.97 -9.99
N VAL A 356 -12.72 -1.39 -9.18
CA VAL A 356 -12.32 -2.77 -8.90
C VAL A 356 -12.14 -2.89 -7.39
N CYS A 357 -13.22 -2.60 -6.65
CA CYS A 357 -13.13 -2.37 -5.20
C CYS A 357 -12.69 -3.60 -4.42
N TRP A 358 -13.03 -4.78 -4.89
CA TRP A 358 -12.63 -6.07 -4.33
C TRP A 358 -12.59 -7.16 -5.39
N VAL A 359 -12.09 -8.30 -4.98
CA VAL A 359 -12.08 -9.55 -5.76
C VAL A 359 -12.68 -10.66 -4.90
N THR A 360 -12.85 -11.86 -5.45
CA THR A 360 -13.29 -13.00 -4.64
C THR A 360 -12.20 -13.34 -3.61
N ARG A 361 -12.61 -13.77 -2.42
CA ARG A 361 -11.67 -14.18 -1.36
C ARG A 361 -10.81 -15.36 -1.82
N GLU A 362 -11.39 -16.23 -2.61
CA GLU A 362 -10.76 -17.42 -3.18
C GLU A 362 -9.71 -17.05 -4.22
N GLY A 363 -10.04 -16.17 -5.16
CA GLY A 363 -9.14 -15.74 -6.23
C GLY A 363 -8.00 -14.86 -5.72
N GLY A 364 -8.28 -14.05 -4.69
CA GLY A 364 -7.30 -13.22 -4.02
C GLY A 364 -6.53 -12.30 -4.97
N THR A 365 -5.24 -12.11 -4.73
CA THR A 365 -4.43 -11.18 -5.54
C THR A 365 -4.25 -11.61 -6.99
N PHE A 366 -4.50 -12.87 -7.35
CA PHE A 366 -4.45 -13.33 -8.75
C PHE A 366 -5.58 -12.75 -9.61
N GLU A 367 -6.72 -12.43 -8.99
CA GLU A 367 -7.77 -11.71 -9.72
C GLU A 367 -7.41 -10.24 -9.92
N TYR A 368 -6.75 -9.59 -8.94
CA TYR A 368 -6.20 -8.23 -9.14
C TYR A 368 -5.16 -8.21 -10.27
N ASP A 369 -4.26 -9.23 -10.36
CA ASP A 369 -3.32 -9.35 -11.47
C ASP A 369 -4.07 -9.33 -12.82
N ARG A 370 -5.17 -10.10 -12.93
CA ARG A 370 -5.98 -10.19 -14.13
C ARG A 370 -6.72 -8.89 -14.47
N TYR A 371 -7.33 -8.24 -13.46
CA TYR A 371 -8.04 -6.98 -13.68
C TYR A 371 -7.08 -5.85 -14.05
N PHE A 372 -5.97 -5.69 -13.33
CA PHE A 372 -5.04 -4.60 -13.59
C PHE A 372 -4.33 -4.74 -14.94
N GLU A 373 -4.10 -5.96 -15.40
CA GLU A 373 -3.63 -6.21 -16.78
C GLU A 373 -4.63 -5.68 -17.81
N LYS A 374 -5.93 -5.89 -17.62
CA LYS A 374 -6.99 -5.40 -18.52
C LYS A 374 -7.11 -3.88 -18.46
N LEU A 375 -7.08 -3.27 -17.26
CA LEU A 375 -7.08 -1.82 -17.10
C LEU A 375 -5.88 -1.20 -17.85
N HIS A 376 -4.68 -1.74 -17.63
CA HIS A 376 -3.46 -1.29 -18.31
C HIS A 376 -3.58 -1.35 -19.84
N HIS A 377 -4.07 -2.45 -20.40
CA HIS A 377 -4.29 -2.59 -21.83
C HIS A 377 -5.33 -1.61 -22.39
N ALA A 378 -6.34 -1.29 -21.60
CA ALA A 378 -7.35 -0.28 -21.92
C ALA A 378 -6.86 1.16 -21.70
N ARG A 379 -5.62 1.35 -21.21
CA ARG A 379 -5.04 2.65 -20.82
C ARG A 379 -5.81 3.36 -19.70
N GLU A 380 -6.44 2.58 -18.86
CA GLU A 380 -6.98 3.06 -17.60
C GLU A 380 -5.84 3.25 -16.60
N ASN A 381 -5.90 4.33 -15.83
CA ASN A 381 -4.84 4.73 -14.89
C ASN A 381 -5.35 4.97 -13.47
N TYR A 382 -6.60 4.58 -13.17
CA TYR A 382 -7.24 4.86 -11.90
C TYR A 382 -8.24 3.77 -11.51
N THR A 383 -8.29 3.44 -10.23
CA THR A 383 -9.32 2.57 -9.66
C THR A 383 -9.54 2.86 -8.17
N ARG A 384 -10.61 2.32 -7.58
CA ARG A 384 -10.86 2.28 -6.13
C ARG A 384 -10.67 0.88 -5.60
N ILE A 385 -10.15 0.76 -4.37
CA ILE A 385 -10.01 -0.49 -3.63
C ILE A 385 -10.49 -0.25 -2.20
N TRP A 386 -11.19 -1.24 -1.63
CA TRP A 386 -11.76 -1.13 -0.29
C TRP A 386 -11.11 -2.10 0.69
N LEU A 387 -10.96 -1.64 1.93
CA LEU A 387 -10.90 -2.54 3.07
C LEU A 387 -12.32 -3.02 3.36
N CYS A 388 -12.54 -4.33 3.34
CA CYS A 388 -13.86 -4.92 3.57
C CYS A 388 -13.76 -6.34 4.12
N SER A 389 -14.76 -6.76 4.89
CA SER A 389 -14.75 -8.05 5.60
C SER A 389 -14.77 -9.28 4.68
N TRP A 390 -15.17 -9.11 3.44
CA TRP A 390 -15.28 -10.21 2.47
C TRP A 390 -14.08 -10.36 1.53
N CYS A 391 -13.12 -9.42 1.54
CA CYS A 391 -11.92 -9.49 0.69
C CYS A 391 -10.66 -9.10 1.46
N LEU A 392 -10.36 -7.81 1.56
CA LEU A 392 -9.17 -7.26 2.21
C LEU A 392 -9.53 -6.77 3.61
N GLN A 393 -9.61 -7.68 4.57
CA GLN A 393 -9.95 -7.37 5.95
C GLN A 393 -8.68 -7.08 6.76
N LEU A 394 -8.34 -5.82 6.93
CA LEU A 394 -7.14 -5.44 7.70
C LEU A 394 -7.29 -5.75 9.19
N GLU A 395 -8.39 -5.33 9.80
CA GLU A 395 -8.66 -5.52 11.23
C GLU A 395 -9.59 -6.72 11.41
N GLY A 396 -9.20 -7.63 12.28
CA GLY A 396 -9.95 -8.86 12.55
C GLY A 396 -11.10 -8.64 13.53
N ALA A 397 -11.54 -9.71 14.18
CA ALA A 397 -12.58 -9.66 15.21
C ALA A 397 -12.07 -9.06 16.54
N THR A 398 -10.77 -8.90 16.72
CA THR A 398 -10.13 -8.33 17.91
C THR A 398 -9.62 -6.94 17.60
N LEU A 399 -9.95 -5.99 18.48
CA LEU A 399 -9.51 -4.60 18.38
C LEU A 399 -7.98 -4.50 18.49
N ASP A 400 -7.37 -3.64 17.67
CA ASP A 400 -5.92 -3.47 17.57
C ASP A 400 -5.16 -4.78 17.21
N ASP A 401 -5.75 -5.68 16.45
CA ASP A 401 -5.09 -6.87 15.90
C ASP A 401 -5.25 -6.92 14.38
N TYR A 402 -4.15 -6.71 13.65
CA TYR A 402 -4.20 -6.57 12.20
C TYR A 402 -3.76 -7.86 11.50
N ARG A 403 -4.51 -8.23 10.48
CA ARG A 403 -4.28 -9.41 9.64
C ARG A 403 -3.13 -9.16 8.68
N LEU A 404 -1.99 -9.76 9.00
CA LEU A 404 -0.75 -9.56 8.23
C LEU A 404 -0.80 -10.18 6.83
N ASP A 405 -1.61 -11.22 6.62
CA ASP A 405 -1.86 -11.82 5.31
C ASP A 405 -2.66 -10.89 4.38
N ASP A 406 -3.72 -10.25 4.87
CA ASP A 406 -4.48 -9.26 4.10
C ASP A 406 -3.67 -7.98 3.88
N ALA A 407 -2.88 -7.57 4.87
CA ALA A 407 -1.96 -6.45 4.72
C ALA A 407 -0.86 -6.73 3.66
N TRP A 408 -0.40 -7.97 3.54
CA TRP A 408 0.52 -8.38 2.48
C TRP A 408 -0.16 -8.39 1.09
N ARG A 409 -1.44 -8.78 1.00
CA ARG A 409 -2.21 -8.67 -0.24
C ARG A 409 -2.30 -7.23 -0.74
N ILE A 410 -2.51 -6.29 0.18
CA ILE A 410 -2.54 -4.86 -0.14
C ILE A 410 -1.16 -4.38 -0.62
N ASP A 411 -0.07 -4.83 0.01
CA ASP A 411 1.30 -4.55 -0.48
C ASP A 411 1.45 -5.00 -1.93
N HIS A 412 1.01 -6.23 -2.26
CA HIS A 412 1.07 -6.77 -3.62
C HIS A 412 0.25 -5.93 -4.60
N VAL A 413 -0.97 -5.55 -4.23
CA VAL A 413 -1.86 -4.75 -5.09
C VAL A 413 -1.26 -3.37 -5.38
N LEU A 414 -0.63 -2.72 -4.41
CA LEU A 414 0.03 -1.43 -4.61
C LEU A 414 1.29 -1.53 -5.50
N GLU A 415 2.09 -2.59 -5.34
CA GLU A 415 3.23 -2.83 -6.24
C GLU A 415 2.76 -3.15 -7.68
N LEU A 416 1.70 -3.92 -7.82
CA LEU A 416 1.07 -4.20 -9.12
C LEU A 416 0.52 -2.91 -9.75
N ALA A 417 -0.13 -2.05 -8.96
CA ALA A 417 -0.61 -0.74 -9.41
C ALA A 417 0.53 0.11 -9.97
N ARG A 418 1.68 0.12 -9.28
CA ARG A 418 2.89 0.80 -9.74
C ARG A 418 3.42 0.22 -11.06
N GLU A 419 3.45 -1.09 -11.19
CA GLU A 419 3.90 -1.76 -12.43
C GLU A 419 2.99 -1.47 -13.62
N LYS A 420 1.68 -1.32 -13.39
CA LYS A 420 0.67 -1.10 -14.42
C LYS A 420 0.35 0.38 -14.66
N GLY A 421 0.91 1.30 -13.87
CA GLY A 421 0.64 2.74 -13.96
C GLY A 421 -0.79 3.12 -13.53
N ILE A 422 -1.33 2.41 -12.52
CA ILE A 422 -2.68 2.60 -11.98
C ILE A 422 -2.56 3.29 -10.62
N TYR A 423 -3.36 4.34 -10.39
CA TYR A 423 -3.44 5.07 -9.13
C TYR A 423 -4.70 4.66 -8.37
N ILE A 424 -4.55 4.46 -7.06
CA ILE A 424 -5.59 3.86 -6.23
C ILE A 424 -6.19 4.91 -5.30
N ASN A 425 -7.51 5.05 -5.32
CA ASN A 425 -8.27 5.63 -4.23
C ASN A 425 -8.59 4.50 -3.22
N PHE A 426 -7.98 4.57 -2.04
CA PHE A 426 -8.01 3.49 -1.06
C PHE A 426 -9.02 3.79 0.05
N CYS A 427 -10.13 3.07 0.02
CA CYS A 427 -11.23 3.22 0.95
C CYS A 427 -10.98 2.43 2.24
N LEU A 428 -10.97 3.13 3.37
CA LEU A 428 -10.62 2.56 4.68
C LEU A 428 -11.79 1.85 5.36
N ASP A 429 -13.02 2.29 5.11
CA ASP A 429 -14.25 1.73 5.68
C ASP A 429 -15.41 1.82 4.71
N ASN A 430 -16.44 0.99 4.91
CA ASN A 430 -17.63 0.96 4.07
C ASN A 430 -18.89 0.74 4.92
N PHE A 431 -20.03 1.28 4.48
CA PHE A 431 -21.26 1.18 5.24
C PHE A 431 -21.82 -0.26 5.32
N HIS A 432 -21.56 -1.11 4.33
CA HIS A 432 -22.05 -2.49 4.32
C HIS A 432 -21.57 -3.31 5.50
N ASP A 433 -20.30 -3.17 5.88
CA ASP A 433 -19.74 -3.87 7.03
C ASP A 433 -20.41 -3.44 8.35
N TRP A 434 -20.80 -2.17 8.45
CA TRP A 434 -21.32 -1.58 9.67
C TRP A 434 -22.84 -1.70 9.83
N THR A 435 -23.60 -1.82 8.73
CA THR A 435 -25.07 -1.90 8.75
C THR A 435 -25.61 -3.32 8.62
N ALA A 436 -24.89 -4.21 7.94
CA ALA A 436 -25.33 -5.59 7.75
C ALA A 436 -25.18 -6.39 9.06
N SER A 437 -26.27 -6.95 9.57
CA SER A 437 -26.34 -7.67 10.84
C SER A 437 -25.41 -8.89 10.90
N ASP A 438 -25.18 -9.56 9.78
CA ASP A 438 -24.28 -10.71 9.66
C ASP A 438 -22.81 -10.33 9.62
N LYS A 439 -22.47 -9.07 9.29
CA LYS A 439 -21.10 -8.54 9.20
C LYS A 439 -20.67 -7.79 10.45
N ARG A 440 -21.59 -7.31 11.28
CA ARG A 440 -21.30 -6.57 12.50
C ARG A 440 -20.29 -7.27 13.42
N ARG A 441 -20.29 -8.61 13.44
CA ARG A 441 -19.31 -9.44 14.17
C ARG A 441 -17.85 -9.26 13.73
N PHE A 442 -17.62 -8.66 12.57
CA PHE A 442 -16.27 -8.37 12.06
C PHE A 442 -15.78 -6.96 12.39
N ILE A 443 -16.62 -6.16 13.06
CA ILE A 443 -16.27 -4.80 13.46
C ILE A 443 -15.86 -4.79 14.93
N PRO A 444 -14.56 -4.75 15.23
CA PRO A 444 -14.07 -4.93 16.60
C PRO A 444 -14.37 -3.75 17.52
N TYR A 445 -14.81 -2.62 16.98
CA TYR A 445 -15.14 -1.40 17.74
C TYR A 445 -16.41 -1.53 18.58
N PHE A 446 -17.32 -2.47 18.26
CA PHE A 446 -18.54 -2.66 19.01
C PHE A 446 -18.33 -3.40 20.33
N GLU A 447 -19.08 -3.00 21.41
CA GLU A 447 -19.04 -3.64 22.74
C GLU A 447 -19.23 -5.16 22.67
N GLU A 448 -20.12 -5.66 21.81
CA GLU A 448 -20.36 -7.09 21.61
C GLU A 448 -19.14 -7.86 21.10
N ASN A 449 -18.14 -7.15 20.52
CA ASN A 449 -16.87 -7.69 20.06
C ASN A 449 -15.69 -7.27 20.95
N GLY A 450 -15.97 -6.62 22.11
CA GLY A 450 -14.95 -6.17 23.05
C GLY A 450 -14.43 -4.76 22.82
N GLY A 451 -15.04 -4.01 21.91
CA GLY A 451 -14.72 -2.60 21.65
C GLY A 451 -15.45 -1.62 22.56
N PRO A 452 -15.20 -0.31 22.41
CA PRO A 452 -15.76 0.73 23.29
C PRO A 452 -17.14 1.25 22.86
N ALA A 453 -17.63 0.96 21.63
CA ALA A 453 -18.84 1.58 21.09
C ALA A 453 -20.06 0.68 21.25
N ALA A 454 -21.14 1.15 21.89
CA ALA A 454 -22.41 0.45 21.98
C ALA A 454 -23.22 0.58 20.66
N SER A 455 -23.00 1.64 19.90
CA SER A 455 -23.71 1.98 18.67
C SER A 455 -22.78 2.55 17.61
N VAL A 456 -23.28 2.75 16.38
CA VAL A 456 -22.58 3.47 15.32
C VAL A 456 -22.32 4.93 15.71
N GLU A 457 -23.27 5.58 16.38
CA GLU A 457 -23.09 6.96 16.87
C GLU A 457 -21.96 7.05 17.90
N ASP A 458 -21.88 6.08 18.83
CA ASP A 458 -20.80 6.02 19.81
C ASP A 458 -19.42 5.87 19.14
N PHE A 459 -19.32 5.09 18.07
CA PHE A 459 -18.06 5.00 17.31
C PHE A 459 -17.58 6.39 16.83
N PHE A 460 -18.47 7.24 16.37
CA PHE A 460 -18.11 8.58 15.91
C PHE A 460 -17.86 9.58 17.05
N THR A 461 -18.44 9.36 18.22
CA THR A 461 -18.45 10.31 19.34
C THR A 461 -17.55 9.92 20.51
N ASP A 462 -17.32 8.64 20.74
CA ASP A 462 -16.50 8.15 21.86
C ASP A 462 -15.00 8.40 21.60
N PRO A 463 -14.29 9.08 22.50
CA PRO A 463 -12.85 9.30 22.40
C PRO A 463 -12.02 8.00 22.38
N ALA A 464 -12.45 6.95 23.11
CA ALA A 464 -11.73 5.68 23.14
C ALA A 464 -11.83 4.96 21.79
N ALA A 465 -13.01 4.96 21.13
CA ALA A 465 -13.16 4.43 19.78
C ALA A 465 -12.25 5.15 18.79
N PHE A 466 -12.15 6.47 18.92
CA PHE A 466 -11.27 7.26 18.04
C PHE A 466 -9.79 7.00 18.34
N GLU A 467 -9.37 6.77 19.58
CA GLU A 467 -7.99 6.41 19.92
C GLU A 467 -7.56 5.10 19.22
N HIS A 468 -8.41 4.07 19.26
CA HIS A 468 -8.15 2.83 18.53
C HIS A 468 -8.10 3.06 17.01
N TYR A 469 -9.01 3.89 16.47
CA TYR A 469 -8.98 4.24 15.05
C TYR A 469 -7.70 5.00 14.65
N GLN A 470 -7.14 5.82 15.52
CA GLN A 470 -5.84 6.47 15.31
C GLN A 470 -4.70 5.46 15.20
N ARG A 471 -4.72 4.37 15.99
CA ARG A 471 -3.74 3.26 15.87
C ARG A 471 -3.84 2.59 14.49
N ARG A 472 -5.07 2.36 14.02
CA ARG A 472 -5.32 1.82 12.67
C ARG A 472 -4.81 2.78 11.58
N ILE A 473 -5.11 4.07 11.66
CA ILE A 473 -4.55 5.09 10.75
C ILE A 473 -3.02 5.04 10.77
N ARG A 474 -2.41 4.98 11.97
CA ARG A 474 -0.95 4.90 12.10
C ARG A 474 -0.38 3.70 11.32
N TYR A 475 -0.97 2.51 11.48
CA TYR A 475 -0.52 1.31 10.78
C TYR A 475 -0.68 1.42 9.26
N VAL A 476 -1.83 1.90 8.81
CA VAL A 476 -2.17 2.09 7.39
C VAL A 476 -1.19 3.05 6.72
N VAL A 477 -0.97 4.21 7.32
CA VAL A 477 -0.06 5.24 6.80
C VAL A 477 1.40 4.75 6.86
N ALA A 478 1.83 4.13 7.96
CA ALA A 478 3.17 3.58 8.11
C ALA A 478 3.50 2.57 7.00
N ARG A 479 2.52 1.71 6.64
CA ARG A 479 2.74 0.62 5.71
C ARG A 479 2.64 1.04 4.25
N TRP A 480 1.69 1.92 3.91
CA TRP A 480 1.34 2.22 2.52
C TRP A 480 1.53 3.68 2.11
N GLY A 481 1.69 4.62 3.05
CA GLY A 481 1.89 6.04 2.76
C GLY A 481 3.18 6.39 2.01
N TYR A 482 4.05 5.42 1.72
CA TYR A 482 5.20 5.61 0.83
C TYR A 482 4.83 5.57 -0.66
N SER A 483 3.68 5.01 -1.03
CA SER A 483 3.37 4.64 -2.41
C SER A 483 2.88 5.82 -3.23
N THR A 484 3.58 6.18 -4.30
CA THR A 484 3.13 7.19 -5.27
C THR A 484 1.86 6.78 -6.02
N HIS A 485 1.56 5.46 -6.06
CA HIS A 485 0.37 4.91 -6.70
C HIS A 485 -0.84 4.77 -5.76
N LEU A 486 -0.70 5.19 -4.52
CA LEU A 486 -1.80 5.55 -3.67
C LEU A 486 -2.17 7.01 -3.97
N MET A 487 -3.30 7.26 -4.66
CA MET A 487 -3.75 8.62 -4.98
C MET A 487 -4.35 9.29 -3.76
N ALA A 488 -5.22 8.59 -3.05
CA ALA A 488 -5.99 9.18 -1.97
C ALA A 488 -6.36 8.16 -0.89
N TRP A 489 -6.52 8.67 0.33
CA TRP A 489 -7.20 8.01 1.43
C TRP A 489 -8.68 8.39 1.38
N GLU A 490 -9.55 7.43 1.10
CA GLU A 490 -10.99 7.61 1.24
C GLU A 490 -11.40 7.12 2.64
N LEU A 491 -11.89 8.03 3.48
CA LEU A 491 -12.20 7.70 4.87
C LEU A 491 -13.31 6.65 4.98
N TRP A 492 -14.33 6.79 4.13
CA TRP A 492 -15.50 5.92 4.17
C TRP A 492 -16.25 5.90 2.85
N ASN A 493 -16.75 4.73 2.45
CA ASN A 493 -17.71 4.61 1.39
C ASN A 493 -19.14 4.80 1.90
N GLU A 494 -19.85 5.78 1.32
CA GLU A 494 -21.30 6.03 1.50
C GLU A 494 -21.72 6.17 2.97
N MET A 495 -20.95 6.96 3.73
CA MET A 495 -21.15 7.11 5.17
C MET A 495 -22.51 7.69 5.58
N ASN A 496 -23.25 8.34 4.68
CA ASN A 496 -24.61 8.83 4.94
C ASN A 496 -25.62 7.70 5.22
N TYR A 497 -25.34 6.46 4.82
CA TYR A 497 -26.18 5.31 5.16
C TYR A 497 -25.99 4.79 6.58
N LEU A 498 -24.97 5.28 7.30
CA LEU A 498 -24.73 4.91 8.70
C LEU A 498 -25.61 5.71 9.68
N VAL A 499 -26.12 6.86 9.28
CA VAL A 499 -26.76 7.83 10.16
C VAL A 499 -28.05 8.35 9.54
N PRO A 500 -29.08 8.58 10.32
CA PRO A 500 -30.38 9.01 9.84
C PRO A 500 -30.45 10.51 9.53
N GLU A 501 -29.54 11.31 10.10
CA GLU A 501 -29.56 12.77 9.96
C GLU A 501 -28.90 13.21 8.66
N SER A 502 -29.36 14.32 8.10
CA SER A 502 -28.67 15.04 7.04
C SER A 502 -27.57 15.93 7.63
N GLU A 503 -26.34 15.78 7.10
CA GLU A 503 -25.18 16.56 7.55
C GLU A 503 -24.88 16.49 9.07
N PRO A 504 -24.74 15.31 9.69
CA PRO A 504 -24.54 15.19 11.12
C PRO A 504 -23.20 15.78 11.55
N ASP A 505 -23.23 16.81 12.40
CA ASP A 505 -22.03 17.55 12.81
C ASP A 505 -20.98 16.65 13.50
N TYR A 506 -21.41 15.62 14.24
CA TYR A 506 -20.52 14.69 14.90
C TYR A 506 -19.74 13.80 13.92
N VAL A 507 -20.38 13.34 12.83
CA VAL A 507 -19.71 12.56 11.79
C VAL A 507 -18.75 13.43 10.98
N ILE A 508 -19.17 14.64 10.61
CA ILE A 508 -18.32 15.63 9.93
C ILE A 508 -17.12 15.99 10.82
N GLY A 509 -17.35 16.16 12.11
CA GLY A 509 -16.29 16.38 13.11
C GLY A 509 -15.29 15.22 13.18
N TRP A 510 -15.79 13.99 13.11
CA TRP A 510 -14.98 12.78 13.07
C TRP A 510 -14.13 12.74 11.80
N CYS A 511 -14.71 12.96 10.60
CA CYS A 511 -13.98 13.02 9.34
C CYS A 511 -12.83 14.02 9.38
N LYS A 512 -13.08 15.21 9.91
CA LYS A 512 -12.05 16.25 10.07
C LYS A 512 -10.93 15.81 11.01
N ARG A 513 -11.26 15.11 12.12
CA ARG A 513 -10.25 14.57 13.05
C ARG A 513 -9.43 13.46 12.38
N ALA A 514 -10.08 12.51 11.70
CA ALA A 514 -9.40 11.43 11.00
C ALA A 514 -8.47 11.96 9.89
N ALA A 515 -8.94 12.92 9.10
CA ALA A 515 -8.13 13.55 8.07
C ALA A 515 -6.90 14.28 8.65
N ARG A 516 -7.05 15.02 9.75
CA ARG A 516 -5.92 15.67 10.43
C ARG A 516 -4.92 14.66 10.98
N THR A 517 -5.40 13.53 11.51
CA THR A 517 -4.55 12.44 12.00
C THR A 517 -3.72 11.85 10.85
N ILE A 518 -4.33 11.60 9.70
CA ILE A 518 -3.60 11.17 8.49
C ILE A 518 -2.55 12.21 8.10
N ARG A 519 -2.93 13.49 7.97
CA ARG A 519 -2.01 14.58 7.60
C ARG A 519 -0.80 14.73 8.52
N GLN A 520 -0.95 14.42 9.81
CA GLN A 520 0.15 14.47 10.78
C GLN A 520 1.15 13.33 10.62
N MET A 521 0.71 12.18 10.11
CA MET A 521 1.51 10.97 10.00
C MET A 521 2.02 10.71 8.57
N ASP A 522 1.34 11.26 7.56
CA ASP A 522 1.65 11.07 6.14
C ASP A 522 2.58 12.18 5.62
N PRO A 523 3.89 11.91 5.48
CA PRO A 523 4.85 12.93 5.05
C PRO A 523 4.71 13.31 3.58
N HIS A 524 3.96 12.55 2.80
CA HIS A 524 3.78 12.74 1.36
C HIS A 524 2.49 13.49 1.01
N ALA A 525 1.64 13.73 2.02
CA ALA A 525 0.39 14.50 1.89
C ALA A 525 -0.55 13.96 0.80
N HIS A 526 -0.76 12.64 0.76
CA HIS A 526 -1.77 12.04 -0.12
C HIS A 526 -3.12 12.75 0.02
N LEU A 527 -3.88 12.77 -1.05
CA LEU A 527 -5.22 13.34 -1.06
C LEU A 527 -6.13 12.61 -0.06
N ILE A 528 -7.08 13.35 0.52
CA ILE A 528 -8.07 12.80 1.45
C ILE A 528 -9.46 13.13 0.95
N THR A 529 -10.33 12.14 0.96
CA THR A 529 -11.74 12.25 0.58
C THR A 529 -12.61 11.29 1.39
N THR A 530 -13.89 11.28 1.10
CA THR A 530 -14.89 10.28 1.52
C THR A 530 -15.97 10.22 0.45
N SER A 531 -16.96 9.35 0.57
CA SER A 531 -18.09 9.38 -0.35
C SER A 531 -19.44 9.36 0.36
N LEU A 532 -20.46 9.85 -0.35
CA LEU A 532 -21.85 9.85 0.06
C LEU A 532 -22.66 9.14 -1.00
N GLY A 533 -23.53 8.23 -0.56
CA GLY A 533 -24.41 7.45 -1.44
C GLY A 533 -25.63 8.22 -1.89
N ALA A 534 -26.22 7.80 -2.99
CA ALA A 534 -27.33 8.46 -3.67
C ALA A 534 -26.99 9.92 -4.07
N ASP A 535 -28.00 10.72 -4.37
CA ASP A 535 -27.84 12.14 -4.72
C ASP A 535 -27.78 13.04 -3.46
N VAL A 536 -26.94 12.62 -2.49
CA VAL A 536 -26.75 13.32 -1.21
C VAL A 536 -25.50 14.19 -1.26
N SER A 537 -25.58 15.39 -0.71
CA SER A 537 -24.45 16.28 -0.52
C SER A 537 -24.45 16.83 0.91
N TRP A 538 -23.29 16.79 1.56
CA TRP A 538 -23.04 17.43 2.83
C TRP A 538 -22.15 18.66 2.60
N ASP A 539 -22.76 19.84 2.48
CA ASP A 539 -22.06 21.07 2.13
C ASP A 539 -20.97 21.43 3.15
N LYS A 540 -21.24 21.25 4.45
CA LYS A 540 -20.25 21.49 5.51
C LYS A 540 -19.02 20.58 5.41
N LEU A 541 -19.20 19.36 4.91
CA LEU A 541 -18.09 18.41 4.69
C LEU A 541 -17.27 18.84 3.47
N TRP A 542 -17.93 19.09 2.33
CA TRP A 542 -17.26 19.40 1.08
C TRP A 542 -16.59 20.79 1.08
N GLN A 543 -17.10 21.76 1.85
CA GLN A 543 -16.45 23.05 2.08
C GLN A 543 -15.24 22.95 3.01
N SER A 544 -15.08 21.85 3.73
CA SER A 544 -13.99 21.64 4.68
C SER A 544 -12.64 21.56 3.96
N ALA A 545 -11.62 22.22 4.50
CA ALA A 545 -10.25 22.16 3.99
C ALA A 545 -9.58 20.79 4.16
N GLU A 546 -10.14 19.94 5.01
CA GLU A 546 -9.64 18.60 5.25
C GLU A 546 -9.95 17.60 4.12
N MET A 547 -10.97 17.88 3.30
CA MET A 547 -11.30 17.09 2.10
C MET A 547 -10.70 17.76 0.87
N ASP A 548 -9.87 17.06 0.11
CA ASP A 548 -9.17 17.61 -1.06
C ASP A 548 -10.01 17.59 -2.32
N PHE A 549 -10.89 16.62 -2.46
CA PHE A 549 -11.82 16.51 -3.59
C PHE A 549 -13.15 15.90 -3.16
N THR A 550 -14.19 16.11 -3.97
CA THR A 550 -15.53 15.59 -3.71
C THR A 550 -15.81 14.34 -4.52
N GLN A 551 -16.63 13.45 -3.98
CA GLN A 551 -17.11 12.26 -4.68
C GLN A 551 -18.63 12.29 -4.80
N TYR A 552 -19.12 11.84 -5.94
CA TYR A 552 -20.53 11.73 -6.27
C TYR A 552 -20.86 10.31 -6.73
N HIS A 553 -21.90 9.72 -6.14
CA HIS A 553 -22.43 8.42 -6.51
C HIS A 553 -23.81 8.59 -7.11
N ALA A 554 -24.02 8.05 -8.31
CA ALA A 554 -25.27 8.16 -9.02
C ALA A 554 -25.65 6.84 -9.69
N TYR A 555 -26.86 6.40 -9.42
CA TYR A 555 -27.40 5.19 -10.04
C TYR A 555 -28.71 5.50 -10.72
N LEU A 556 -28.89 4.95 -11.93
CA LEU A 556 -30.16 4.91 -12.64
C LEU A 556 -31.03 3.79 -12.06
N SER A 557 -32.34 3.92 -12.14
CA SER A 557 -33.27 2.90 -11.60
C SER A 557 -32.99 1.51 -12.17
N SER A 558 -33.12 0.49 -11.33
CA SER A 558 -32.86 -0.91 -11.68
C SER A 558 -33.88 -1.51 -12.65
N GLN A 559 -35.02 -0.86 -12.76
CA GLN A 559 -36.16 -1.34 -13.54
C GLN A 559 -36.74 -0.19 -14.35
N SER A 560 -36.93 -0.40 -15.65
CA SER A 560 -37.37 0.65 -16.58
C SER A 560 -38.68 1.34 -16.20
N TRP A 561 -39.61 0.62 -15.53
CA TRP A 561 -40.88 1.20 -15.08
C TRP A 561 -40.80 2.01 -13.76
N LEU A 562 -39.66 1.93 -13.05
CA LEU A 562 -39.36 2.75 -11.88
C LEU A 562 -38.53 3.96 -12.23
N ALA A 563 -37.87 3.96 -13.42
CA ALA A 563 -37.06 5.05 -13.86
C ALA A 563 -37.88 6.32 -14.01
N LYS A 564 -37.41 7.41 -13.41
CA LYS A 564 -38.02 8.73 -13.64
C LYS A 564 -37.64 9.21 -15.02
N ASP A 565 -38.45 10.11 -15.60
CA ASP A 565 -38.20 10.67 -16.94
C ASP A 565 -36.80 11.29 -17.07
N GLU A 566 -36.29 11.92 -16.01
CA GLU A 566 -34.92 12.46 -15.96
C GLU A 566 -33.82 11.41 -16.08
N GLU A 567 -34.05 10.17 -15.62
CA GLU A 567 -33.13 9.06 -15.67
C GLU A 567 -33.07 8.40 -17.06
N HIS A 568 -34.08 8.62 -17.92
CA HIS A 568 -34.09 8.11 -19.30
C HIS A 568 -32.96 8.70 -20.13
N ASP A 569 -32.54 9.94 -19.81
CA ASP A 569 -31.39 10.62 -20.37
C ASP A 569 -30.21 10.62 -19.37
N ALA A 570 -29.41 9.56 -19.41
CA ALA A 570 -28.25 9.39 -18.53
C ALA A 570 -27.27 10.58 -18.60
N VAL A 571 -27.12 11.19 -19.76
CA VAL A 571 -26.22 12.33 -19.98
C VAL A 571 -26.74 13.58 -19.28
N GLY A 572 -28.00 13.93 -19.50
CA GLY A 572 -28.65 15.05 -18.83
C GLY A 572 -28.73 14.87 -17.32
N TYR A 573 -29.04 13.63 -16.88
CA TYR A 573 -29.08 13.26 -15.46
C TYR A 573 -27.72 13.50 -14.78
N LEU A 574 -26.64 13.06 -15.39
CA LEU A 574 -25.28 13.19 -14.83
C LEU A 574 -24.79 14.64 -14.87
N THR A 575 -24.85 15.31 -16.04
CA THR A 575 -24.32 16.68 -16.21
C THR A 575 -25.11 17.74 -15.47
N GLY A 576 -26.42 17.53 -15.25
CA GLY A 576 -27.26 18.46 -14.49
C GLY A 576 -26.87 18.63 -13.02
N ARG A 577 -25.96 17.80 -12.51
CA ARG A 577 -25.48 17.86 -11.13
C ARG A 577 -24.09 18.49 -10.97
N PHE A 578 -23.38 18.69 -12.05
CA PHE A 578 -21.98 19.15 -12.03
C PHE A 578 -21.84 20.58 -11.54
N ASP A 579 -22.78 21.48 -11.86
CA ASP A 579 -22.76 22.86 -11.36
C ASP A 579 -22.79 22.90 -9.82
N LYS A 580 -23.56 21.99 -9.20
CA LYS A 580 -23.65 21.86 -7.75
C LYS A 580 -22.34 21.35 -7.14
N LEU A 581 -21.59 20.50 -7.83
CA LEU A 581 -20.32 19.98 -7.36
C LEU A 581 -19.18 20.97 -7.60
N ASN A 582 -19.20 21.71 -8.69
CA ASN A 582 -18.22 22.74 -9.02
C ASN A 582 -18.21 23.94 -8.05
N GLN A 583 -19.30 24.17 -7.30
CA GLN A 583 -19.40 25.29 -6.34
C GLN A 583 -18.33 25.23 -5.23
N TYR A 584 -17.76 24.06 -4.94
CA TYR A 584 -16.76 23.91 -3.89
C TYR A 584 -15.35 24.30 -4.33
N GLY A 585 -15.11 24.56 -5.62
CA GLY A 585 -13.80 24.94 -6.17
C GLY A 585 -12.72 23.88 -6.02
N LYS A 586 -13.12 22.62 -5.93
CA LYS A 586 -12.29 21.44 -5.79
C LYS A 586 -12.50 20.50 -6.96
N PRO A 587 -11.56 19.54 -7.22
CA PRO A 587 -11.85 18.47 -8.13
C PRO A 587 -13.07 17.68 -7.65
N PHE A 588 -13.90 17.19 -8.57
CA PHE A 588 -14.93 16.21 -8.24
C PHE A 588 -14.85 14.99 -9.15
N LEU A 589 -15.18 13.83 -8.61
CA LEU A 589 -15.24 12.57 -9.34
C LEU A 589 -16.64 11.97 -9.21
N ALA A 590 -17.20 11.51 -10.33
CA ALA A 590 -18.36 10.61 -10.31
C ALA A 590 -17.87 9.20 -9.99
N ALA A 591 -17.71 8.92 -8.68
CA ALA A 591 -16.97 7.76 -8.19
C ALA A 591 -17.75 6.45 -8.20
N GLU A 592 -19.08 6.51 -8.38
CA GLU A 592 -19.92 5.36 -8.69
C GLU A 592 -21.01 5.71 -9.68
N TRP A 593 -21.23 4.79 -10.62
CA TRP A 593 -22.21 4.92 -11.67
C TRP A 593 -22.73 3.57 -12.13
N GLY A 594 -23.98 3.52 -12.55
CA GLY A 594 -24.57 2.34 -13.19
C GLY A 594 -26.08 2.27 -13.04
N PHE A 595 -26.67 1.15 -13.44
CA PHE A 595 -28.03 0.84 -13.05
C PHE A 595 -28.03 0.34 -11.62
N HIS A 596 -28.91 0.88 -10.78
CA HIS A 596 -29.08 0.40 -9.41
C HIS A 596 -29.52 -1.06 -9.43
N GLY A 597 -28.95 -1.90 -8.60
CA GLY A 597 -29.29 -3.32 -8.49
C GLY A 597 -28.72 -3.94 -7.24
N THR A 598 -29.29 -5.05 -6.83
CA THR A 598 -28.76 -5.89 -5.77
C THR A 598 -28.10 -7.09 -6.43
N ASN A 599 -26.85 -7.34 -6.12
CA ASN A 599 -26.06 -8.54 -6.41
C ASN A 599 -26.47 -9.35 -7.66
N ASP A 600 -25.55 -9.70 -8.49
CA ASP A 600 -25.57 -10.71 -9.56
C ASP A 600 -26.56 -10.58 -10.74
N HIS A 601 -27.69 -9.89 -10.57
CA HIS A 601 -28.71 -9.81 -11.63
C HIS A 601 -29.28 -8.41 -11.80
N ASN A 602 -28.60 -7.55 -12.55
CA ASN A 602 -29.23 -6.34 -13.06
C ASN A 602 -29.78 -6.61 -14.46
N PRO A 603 -31.14 -6.63 -14.66
CA PRO A 603 -31.73 -6.95 -15.95
C PRO A 603 -31.39 -5.91 -17.04
N LEU A 604 -31.05 -4.67 -16.67
CA LEU A 604 -30.67 -3.64 -17.61
C LEU A 604 -29.23 -3.81 -18.08
N ASN A 605 -28.31 -4.20 -17.18
CA ASN A 605 -26.94 -4.59 -17.57
C ASN A 605 -26.95 -5.78 -18.56
N ALA A 606 -27.85 -6.76 -18.36
CA ALA A 606 -27.97 -7.89 -19.27
C ALA A 606 -28.49 -7.51 -20.68
N ARG A 607 -29.23 -6.39 -20.79
CA ARG A 607 -29.69 -5.83 -22.08
C ARG A 607 -28.64 -4.93 -22.72
N ASP A 608 -27.91 -4.16 -21.92
CA ASP A 608 -26.89 -3.22 -22.38
C ASP A 608 -25.51 -3.86 -22.54
N ARG A 609 -25.46 -4.91 -23.38
CA ARG A 609 -24.20 -5.66 -23.60
C ARG A 609 -23.10 -4.86 -24.29
N PHE A 610 -23.44 -3.75 -24.93
CA PHE A 610 -22.51 -2.88 -25.62
C PHE A 610 -22.14 -1.63 -24.80
N GLY A 611 -22.64 -1.50 -23.58
CA GLY A 611 -22.24 -0.44 -22.67
C GLY A 611 -22.71 0.96 -23.08
N LEU A 612 -23.94 1.12 -23.56
CA LEU A 612 -24.44 2.42 -23.99
C LEU A 612 -24.45 3.44 -22.85
N HIS A 613 -25.03 3.07 -21.68
CA HIS A 613 -25.05 3.98 -20.54
C HIS A 613 -23.67 4.24 -19.96
N LEU A 614 -22.74 3.27 -20.10
CA LEU A 614 -21.33 3.41 -19.73
C LEU A 614 -20.61 4.38 -20.66
N HIS A 615 -20.77 4.20 -21.97
CA HIS A 615 -20.22 5.06 -23.01
C HIS A 615 -20.62 6.53 -22.80
N ASP A 616 -21.93 6.76 -22.70
CA ASP A 616 -22.51 8.07 -22.49
C ASP A 616 -21.95 8.75 -21.24
N ALA A 617 -21.83 8.00 -20.13
CA ALA A 617 -21.36 8.53 -18.86
C ALA A 617 -19.85 8.87 -18.87
N ILE A 618 -19.00 8.06 -19.54
CA ILE A 618 -17.56 8.34 -19.69
C ILE A 618 -17.34 9.68 -20.40
N TRP A 619 -17.99 9.87 -21.57
CA TRP A 619 -17.83 11.08 -22.35
C TRP A 619 -18.47 12.30 -21.66
N ALA A 620 -19.66 12.12 -21.09
CA ALA A 620 -20.38 13.17 -20.39
C ALA A 620 -19.66 13.65 -19.13
N SER A 621 -19.08 12.75 -18.33
CA SER A 621 -18.35 13.15 -17.11
C SER A 621 -17.07 13.92 -17.45
N ALA A 622 -16.24 13.35 -18.29
CA ALA A 622 -14.94 13.93 -18.61
C ALA A 622 -15.05 15.27 -19.32
N LEU A 623 -15.97 15.42 -20.28
CA LEU A 623 -16.15 16.67 -21.03
C LEU A 623 -17.19 17.60 -20.42
N GLY A 624 -17.94 17.16 -19.43
CA GLY A 624 -18.86 17.99 -18.64
C GLY A 624 -18.21 18.68 -17.45
N GLY A 625 -16.90 18.44 -17.20
CA GLY A 625 -16.12 19.17 -16.19
C GLY A 625 -15.79 18.40 -14.92
N ALA A 626 -16.01 17.08 -14.89
CA ALA A 626 -15.44 16.24 -13.83
C ALA A 626 -13.90 16.16 -13.94
N ALA A 627 -13.24 15.96 -12.84
CA ALA A 627 -11.77 15.83 -12.78
C ALA A 627 -11.25 14.48 -13.27
N GLY A 628 -12.13 13.61 -13.79
CA GLY A 628 -11.84 12.29 -14.31
C GLY A 628 -13.05 11.68 -15.02
N THR A 629 -12.89 10.48 -15.56
CA THR A 629 -14.02 9.72 -16.09
C THR A 629 -14.91 9.22 -14.95
N VAL A 630 -16.19 9.02 -15.23
CA VAL A 630 -17.09 8.32 -14.32
C VAL A 630 -16.52 6.94 -13.98
N MET A 631 -16.76 6.47 -12.75
CA MET A 631 -16.32 5.18 -12.19
C MET A 631 -17.49 4.20 -12.12
N PRO A 632 -17.82 3.43 -13.17
CA PRO A 632 -18.86 2.43 -13.12
C PRO A 632 -18.62 1.35 -12.08
N TRP A 633 -19.74 0.84 -11.53
CA TRP A 633 -19.69 -0.12 -10.42
C TRP A 633 -19.48 -1.55 -10.90
N TRP A 634 -20.31 -2.09 -11.69
CA TRP A 634 -20.45 -3.52 -12.03
C TRP A 634 -19.26 -4.08 -12.85
N TRP A 635 -18.02 -4.03 -12.31
CA TRP A 635 -16.80 -4.48 -13.01
C TRP A 635 -16.77 -5.98 -13.27
N ASP A 636 -17.21 -6.80 -12.29
CA ASP A 636 -17.09 -8.25 -12.27
C ASP A 636 -18.20 -8.96 -13.04
N ASN A 637 -19.39 -8.42 -13.06
CA ASN A 637 -20.58 -9.05 -13.66
C ASN A 637 -21.15 -8.33 -14.88
N TYR A 638 -20.61 -7.15 -15.25
CA TYR A 638 -21.03 -6.40 -16.42
C TYR A 638 -19.88 -5.97 -17.32
N ILE A 639 -18.90 -5.19 -16.80
CA ILE A 639 -17.79 -4.67 -17.61
C ILE A 639 -16.90 -5.81 -18.12
N ASP A 640 -16.42 -6.66 -17.22
CA ASP A 640 -15.49 -7.74 -17.56
C ASP A 640 -16.10 -8.82 -18.45
N PRO A 641 -17.30 -9.37 -18.16
CA PRO A 641 -17.91 -10.40 -19.00
C PRO A 641 -18.27 -9.93 -20.41
N ASN A 642 -18.60 -8.64 -20.58
CA ASN A 642 -18.94 -8.06 -21.89
C ASN A 642 -17.73 -7.39 -22.59
N GLY A 643 -16.54 -7.37 -21.98
CA GLY A 643 -15.33 -6.80 -22.56
C GLY A 643 -15.38 -5.29 -22.82
N LEU A 644 -16.06 -4.51 -21.97
CA LEU A 644 -16.39 -3.10 -22.20
C LEU A 644 -15.23 -2.12 -21.98
N TYR A 645 -14.04 -2.62 -21.75
CA TYR A 645 -12.80 -1.84 -21.57
C TYR A 645 -12.47 -0.92 -22.75
N TYR A 646 -12.94 -1.24 -23.96
CA TYR A 646 -12.66 -0.45 -25.16
C TYR A 646 -13.22 0.98 -25.09
N HIS A 647 -14.25 1.24 -24.29
CA HIS A 647 -14.79 2.60 -24.08
C HIS A 647 -13.76 3.51 -23.40
N TYR A 648 -13.07 3.00 -22.39
CA TYR A 648 -11.97 3.73 -21.72
C TYR A 648 -10.78 3.91 -22.65
N GLN A 649 -10.45 2.87 -23.42
CA GLN A 649 -9.36 2.96 -24.39
C GLN A 649 -9.64 4.04 -25.44
N ALA A 650 -10.86 4.12 -25.95
CA ALA A 650 -11.27 5.12 -26.92
C ALA A 650 -11.14 6.53 -26.35
N PHE A 651 -11.68 6.77 -25.15
CA PHE A 651 -11.56 8.07 -24.48
C PHE A 651 -10.10 8.40 -24.14
N SER A 652 -9.32 7.47 -23.62
CA SER A 652 -7.90 7.67 -23.30
C SER A 652 -7.08 8.10 -24.52
N ARG A 653 -7.36 7.54 -25.71
CA ARG A 653 -6.72 7.97 -26.96
C ARG A 653 -7.10 9.40 -27.35
N PHE A 654 -8.38 9.76 -27.23
CA PHE A 654 -8.87 11.12 -27.49
C PHE A 654 -8.26 12.12 -26.51
N ALA A 655 -8.18 11.77 -25.22
CA ALA A 655 -7.66 12.61 -24.13
C ALA A 655 -6.12 12.73 -24.11
N ALA A 656 -5.41 11.91 -24.92
CA ALA A 656 -3.95 11.86 -24.91
C ALA A 656 -3.32 13.26 -25.19
N GLY A 657 -2.37 13.66 -24.34
CA GLY A 657 -1.65 14.92 -24.48
C GLY A 657 -2.46 16.16 -24.10
N VAL A 658 -3.64 16.02 -23.51
CA VAL A 658 -4.41 17.15 -22.98
C VAL A 658 -3.83 17.58 -21.63
N GLU A 659 -3.50 18.83 -21.52
CA GLU A 659 -2.95 19.44 -20.29
C GLU A 659 -4.08 19.91 -19.37
N TRP A 660 -4.86 18.97 -18.82
CA TRP A 660 -6.10 19.23 -18.07
C TRP A 660 -5.93 20.27 -16.97
N SER A 661 -4.95 20.11 -16.13
CA SER A 661 -4.70 20.96 -14.96
C SER A 661 -3.99 22.27 -15.27
N ARG A 662 -3.39 22.43 -16.47
CA ARG A 662 -2.67 23.64 -16.89
C ARG A 662 -3.55 24.62 -17.65
N ARG A 663 -4.84 24.31 -17.82
CA ARG A 663 -5.80 25.11 -18.55
C ARG A 663 -6.97 25.51 -17.67
N LEU A 664 -7.47 26.73 -17.88
CA LEU A 664 -8.78 27.14 -17.38
C LEU A 664 -9.81 26.78 -18.44
N TRP A 665 -10.76 25.98 -18.06
CA TRP A 665 -11.78 25.45 -18.97
C TRP A 665 -13.08 26.21 -18.83
N GLU A 666 -13.68 26.60 -19.97
CA GLU A 666 -15.05 27.02 -20.08
C GLU A 666 -15.90 25.84 -20.50
N HIS A 667 -17.00 25.61 -19.79
CA HIS A 667 -17.88 24.46 -20.02
C HIS A 667 -18.87 24.79 -21.13
N VAL A 668 -19.01 23.86 -22.08
CA VAL A 668 -19.98 23.92 -23.15
C VAL A 668 -21.04 22.85 -22.90
N ASN A 669 -22.29 23.27 -22.72
CA ASN A 669 -23.44 22.38 -22.66
C ASN A 669 -24.58 23.00 -23.45
N LEU A 670 -24.69 22.66 -24.73
CA LEU A 670 -25.59 23.27 -25.67
C LEU A 670 -26.48 22.20 -26.33
N GLN A 671 -27.72 22.58 -26.62
CA GLN A 671 -28.64 21.78 -27.43
C GLN A 671 -29.18 22.65 -28.59
N PRO A 672 -28.38 22.83 -29.66
CA PRO A 672 -28.75 23.71 -30.77
C PRO A 672 -29.96 23.21 -31.56
N SER A 673 -30.31 21.93 -31.46
CA SER A 673 -31.53 21.37 -32.04
C SER A 673 -32.02 20.16 -31.23
N PRO A 674 -33.24 19.69 -31.44
CA PRO A 674 -33.73 18.46 -30.76
C PRO A 674 -32.88 17.21 -31.03
N ASP A 675 -32.11 17.20 -32.11
CA ASP A 675 -31.31 16.06 -32.53
C ASP A 675 -29.81 16.23 -32.25
N VAL A 676 -29.37 17.34 -31.65
CA VAL A 676 -27.95 17.63 -31.44
C VAL A 676 -27.74 18.22 -30.06
N ARG A 677 -26.92 17.56 -29.24
CA ARG A 677 -26.37 18.04 -27.99
C ARG A 677 -24.87 18.13 -28.11
N VAL A 678 -24.28 19.18 -27.55
CA VAL A 678 -22.82 19.41 -27.50
C VAL A 678 -22.42 19.56 -26.05
N ILE A 679 -21.52 18.72 -25.58
CA ILE A 679 -20.88 18.81 -24.29
C ILE A 679 -19.39 18.96 -24.53
N GLY A 680 -18.72 19.84 -23.81
CA GLY A 680 -17.30 20.04 -24.03
C GLY A 680 -16.64 21.05 -23.12
N LEU A 681 -15.34 21.16 -23.32
CA LEU A 681 -14.43 22.03 -22.60
C LEU A 681 -13.70 22.90 -23.62
N VAL A 682 -13.71 24.20 -23.42
CA VAL A 682 -13.00 25.16 -24.28
C VAL A 682 -12.01 25.95 -23.44
N SER A 683 -10.80 26.09 -23.95
CA SER A 683 -9.73 26.90 -23.35
C SER A 683 -9.02 27.65 -24.45
N ASP A 684 -8.06 28.55 -24.11
CA ASP A 684 -7.28 29.21 -25.12
C ASP A 684 -6.55 28.24 -26.05
N GLY A 685 -6.93 28.26 -27.32
CA GLY A 685 -6.34 27.43 -28.37
C GLY A 685 -6.74 25.96 -28.40
N LEU A 686 -7.64 25.50 -27.54
CA LEU A 686 -8.07 24.08 -27.51
C LEU A 686 -9.55 23.96 -27.18
N ALA A 687 -10.30 23.22 -27.99
CA ALA A 687 -11.64 22.74 -27.63
C ALA A 687 -11.73 21.24 -27.75
N LEU A 688 -12.36 20.64 -26.75
CA LEU A 688 -12.67 19.22 -26.66
C LEU A 688 -14.18 19.08 -26.59
N LEU A 689 -14.80 18.51 -27.61
CA LEU A 689 -16.25 18.47 -27.74
C LEU A 689 -16.70 17.02 -27.93
N TRP A 690 -17.78 16.66 -27.30
CA TRP A 690 -18.56 15.49 -27.59
C TRP A 690 -19.95 15.90 -28.10
N ILE A 691 -20.32 15.46 -29.27
CA ILE A 691 -21.55 15.82 -29.94
C ILE A 691 -22.36 14.54 -30.09
N GLN A 692 -23.55 14.52 -29.52
CA GLN A 692 -24.42 13.36 -29.51
C GLN A 692 -25.84 13.72 -29.91
N ASN A 693 -26.59 12.73 -30.37
CA ASN A 693 -28.03 12.85 -30.56
C ASN A 693 -28.74 12.55 -29.21
N PRO A 694 -29.47 13.52 -28.62
CA PRO A 694 -30.13 13.34 -27.32
C PRO A 694 -31.19 12.21 -27.28
N ARG A 695 -31.63 11.72 -28.43
CA ARG A 695 -32.53 10.59 -28.52
C ARG A 695 -31.82 9.23 -28.44
N ASN A 696 -30.48 9.20 -28.53
CA ASN A 696 -29.71 7.98 -28.35
C ASN A 696 -29.50 7.68 -26.85
N THR A 697 -30.57 7.43 -26.14
CA THR A 697 -30.57 7.12 -24.71
C THR A 697 -30.67 5.61 -24.48
N TRP A 698 -30.17 5.14 -23.34
CA TRP A 698 -30.34 3.75 -22.93
C TRP A 698 -31.83 3.33 -22.93
N TYR A 699 -32.73 4.23 -22.51
CA TYR A 699 -34.17 3.95 -22.46
C TYR A 699 -34.73 3.74 -23.86
N ASN A 700 -34.50 4.67 -24.79
CA ASN A 700 -34.97 4.55 -26.17
C ASN A 700 -34.40 3.31 -26.86
N ARG A 701 -33.13 3.01 -26.61
CA ARG A 701 -32.43 1.89 -27.26
C ARG A 701 -32.80 0.53 -26.68
N LEU A 702 -32.83 0.41 -25.34
CA LEU A 702 -32.98 -0.89 -24.67
C LEU A 702 -34.41 -1.21 -24.30
N ILE A 703 -35.23 -0.18 -24.07
CA ILE A 703 -36.63 -0.35 -23.62
C ILE A 703 -37.63 -0.08 -24.73
N ALA A 704 -37.56 1.10 -25.36
CA ALA A 704 -38.46 1.44 -26.48
C ALA A 704 -38.01 0.78 -27.79
N CYS A 705 -36.85 0.16 -27.87
CA CYS A 705 -36.31 -0.51 -29.06
C CYS A 705 -36.24 0.39 -30.31
N GLU A 706 -36.05 1.69 -30.12
CA GLU A 706 -35.86 2.65 -31.23
C GLU A 706 -34.54 2.40 -31.94
N PRO A 707 -34.44 2.62 -33.25
CA PRO A 707 -33.15 2.55 -33.98
C PRO A 707 -32.20 3.65 -33.53
N ALA A 708 -30.91 3.45 -33.70
CA ALA A 708 -29.90 4.49 -33.37
C ALA A 708 -30.10 5.71 -34.30
N PRO A 709 -30.31 6.90 -33.76
CA PRO A 709 -30.43 8.11 -34.58
C PRO A 709 -29.04 8.51 -35.10
N LEU A 710 -28.94 8.97 -36.33
CA LEU A 710 -27.69 9.39 -36.96
C LEU A 710 -27.50 10.92 -36.81
N LEU A 711 -26.25 11.33 -36.70
CA LEU A 711 -25.84 12.74 -36.69
C LEU A 711 -25.28 13.25 -38.04
N SER A 712 -25.05 12.34 -38.99
CA SER A 712 -24.45 12.68 -40.28
C SER A 712 -25.11 13.87 -40.94
N GLY A 713 -24.30 14.82 -41.46
CA GLY A 713 -24.76 15.99 -42.18
C GLY A 713 -25.37 17.13 -41.31
N LYS A 714 -25.35 16.97 -39.97
CA LYS A 714 -25.74 18.06 -39.06
C LYS A 714 -24.65 19.14 -38.96
N VAL A 715 -25.03 20.33 -38.52
CA VAL A 715 -24.16 21.48 -38.37
C VAL A 715 -24.27 22.01 -36.95
N VAL A 716 -23.14 22.35 -36.36
CA VAL A 716 -23.03 22.98 -35.03
C VAL A 716 -22.31 24.32 -35.15
N ASP A 717 -22.91 25.37 -34.62
CA ASP A 717 -22.29 26.67 -34.49
C ASP A 717 -21.86 26.92 -33.05
N LEU A 718 -20.58 27.20 -32.83
CA LEU A 718 -20.01 27.54 -31.52
C LEU A 718 -19.65 29.04 -31.44
N LEU A 719 -20.19 29.73 -30.45
CA LEU A 719 -19.96 31.16 -30.17
C LEU A 719 -19.71 31.36 -28.67
N PRO A 720 -18.73 32.18 -28.28
CA PRO A 720 -17.68 32.79 -29.12
C PRO A 720 -16.54 31.79 -29.39
N PHE A 721 -15.81 31.93 -30.50
CA PHE A 721 -14.60 31.15 -30.78
C PHE A 721 -13.51 32.08 -31.36
N PRO A 722 -12.26 32.07 -30.81
CA PRO A 722 -11.22 33.03 -31.21
C PRO A 722 -10.80 32.88 -32.68
N ARG A 723 -10.37 34.03 -33.28
CA ARG A 723 -9.80 34.02 -34.63
C ARG A 723 -8.43 33.36 -34.67
N GLY A 724 -8.08 32.70 -35.77
CA GLY A 724 -6.80 32.00 -35.93
C GLY A 724 -6.83 30.84 -36.91
N ARG A 725 -5.69 30.15 -37.06
CA ARG A 725 -5.60 28.87 -37.76
C ARG A 725 -5.83 27.74 -36.77
N TYR A 726 -6.61 26.78 -37.19
CA TYR A 726 -6.96 25.64 -36.35
C TYR A 726 -6.90 24.33 -37.11
N ARG A 727 -6.51 23.23 -36.41
CA ARG A 727 -6.72 21.86 -36.85
C ARG A 727 -7.97 21.37 -36.17
N ILE A 728 -8.88 20.79 -36.96
CA ILE A 728 -10.10 20.14 -36.51
C ILE A 728 -9.95 18.66 -36.76
N GLU A 729 -10.10 17.85 -35.73
CA GLU A 729 -9.98 16.40 -35.75
C GLU A 729 -11.30 15.80 -35.25
N TRP A 730 -11.89 14.97 -36.07
CA TRP A 730 -13.08 14.22 -35.70
C TRP A 730 -12.70 12.80 -35.29
N TRP A 731 -13.27 12.33 -34.20
CA TRP A 731 -12.89 11.07 -33.57
C TRP A 731 -14.08 10.15 -33.42
N ASP A 732 -13.89 8.87 -33.72
CA ASP A 732 -14.80 7.79 -33.40
C ASP A 732 -14.74 7.53 -31.88
N THR A 733 -15.87 7.67 -31.21
CA THR A 733 -15.99 7.58 -29.75
C THR A 733 -15.93 6.17 -29.22
N CYS A 734 -16.14 5.17 -30.05
CA CYS A 734 -16.06 3.75 -29.69
C CYS A 734 -14.67 3.15 -30.00
N LEU A 735 -14.08 3.51 -31.14
CA LEU A 735 -12.79 2.97 -31.58
C LEU A 735 -11.60 3.82 -31.13
N GLY A 736 -11.83 5.10 -30.78
CA GLY A 736 -10.78 6.02 -30.36
C GLY A 736 -9.78 6.32 -31.46
N GLY A 737 -10.25 6.41 -32.70
CA GLY A 737 -9.46 6.74 -33.86
C GLY A 737 -9.95 8.01 -34.53
N ALA A 738 -9.07 8.74 -35.19
CA ALA A 738 -9.45 9.89 -35.99
C ALA A 738 -10.20 9.42 -37.26
N ILE A 739 -11.43 9.96 -37.45
CA ILE A 739 -12.24 9.73 -38.66
C ILE A 739 -11.69 10.59 -39.78
N THR A 740 -11.49 11.87 -39.52
CA THR A 740 -10.97 12.83 -40.48
C THR A 740 -10.32 14.02 -39.75
N SER A 741 -9.42 14.70 -40.42
CA SER A 741 -8.74 15.90 -39.90
C SER A 741 -8.52 16.89 -41.03
N TYR A 742 -8.72 18.18 -40.73
CA TYR A 742 -8.45 19.26 -41.68
C TYR A 742 -8.04 20.57 -40.97
N GLU A 743 -7.39 21.44 -41.68
CA GLU A 743 -7.04 22.79 -41.18
C GLU A 743 -8.00 23.84 -41.74
N THR A 744 -8.30 24.85 -40.91
CA THR A 744 -9.17 25.96 -41.30
C THR A 744 -8.69 27.24 -40.67
N VAL A 745 -9.13 28.40 -41.28
CA VAL A 745 -8.88 29.71 -40.74
C VAL A 745 -10.20 30.31 -40.26
N ILE A 746 -10.30 30.56 -38.97
CA ILE A 746 -11.45 31.23 -38.36
C ILE A 746 -11.22 32.75 -38.45
N LYS A 747 -12.03 33.42 -39.29
CA LYS A 747 -11.93 34.85 -39.56
C LYS A 747 -12.87 35.72 -38.71
N VAL A 748 -13.88 35.11 -38.12
CA VAL A 748 -14.91 35.73 -37.27
C VAL A 748 -14.93 35.01 -35.93
N ASN A 749 -15.48 35.62 -34.88
CA ASN A 749 -15.47 35.02 -33.54
C ASN A 749 -16.50 33.89 -33.35
N HIS A 750 -16.63 33.02 -34.33
CA HIS A 750 -17.41 31.80 -34.23
C HIS A 750 -16.85 30.73 -35.17
N ILE A 751 -17.10 29.47 -34.89
CA ILE A 751 -16.80 28.35 -35.74
C ILE A 751 -18.08 27.59 -36.08
N ARG A 752 -18.23 27.27 -37.39
CA ARG A 752 -19.28 26.39 -37.89
C ARG A 752 -18.67 25.01 -38.22
N LEU A 753 -19.14 24.00 -37.49
CA LEU A 753 -18.67 22.63 -37.61
C LEU A 753 -19.69 21.82 -38.44
N HIS A 754 -19.24 21.23 -39.56
CA HIS A 754 -20.00 20.28 -40.34
C HIS A 754 -19.63 18.87 -39.86
N LEU A 755 -20.59 18.15 -39.30
CA LEU A 755 -20.35 16.81 -38.80
C LEU A 755 -20.05 15.84 -39.96
N PRO A 756 -19.02 14.98 -39.80
CA PRO A 756 -18.71 13.94 -40.77
C PRO A 756 -19.81 12.88 -40.84
N GLU A 757 -19.66 11.91 -41.71
CA GLU A 757 -20.46 10.70 -41.64
C GLU A 757 -20.13 9.98 -40.33
N CYS A 758 -21.12 9.86 -39.44
CA CYS A 758 -20.96 9.30 -38.10
C CYS A 758 -22.27 8.66 -37.62
N GLY A 759 -22.17 7.90 -36.53
CA GLY A 759 -23.27 7.28 -35.82
C GLY A 759 -24.08 8.27 -34.97
N PRO A 760 -24.55 7.85 -33.81
CA PRO A 760 -25.36 8.66 -32.91
C PRO A 760 -24.53 9.73 -32.15
N ASP A 761 -23.21 9.60 -32.17
CA ASP A 761 -22.29 10.55 -31.53
C ASP A 761 -20.92 10.58 -32.23
N VAL A 762 -20.15 11.63 -31.92
CA VAL A 762 -18.80 11.84 -32.46
C VAL A 762 -18.06 12.83 -31.54
N ALA A 763 -16.75 12.66 -31.39
CA ALA A 763 -15.95 13.65 -30.67
C ALA A 763 -15.17 14.55 -31.66
N CYS A 764 -14.89 15.79 -31.20
CA CYS A 764 -14.17 16.77 -31.98
C CYS A 764 -13.07 17.44 -31.13
N ARG A 765 -11.85 17.42 -31.62
CA ARG A 765 -10.74 18.17 -31.04
C ARG A 765 -10.35 19.32 -31.99
N ILE A 766 -10.35 20.53 -31.47
CA ILE A 766 -10.02 21.74 -32.21
C ILE A 766 -8.78 22.35 -31.57
N THR A 767 -7.66 22.33 -32.28
CA THR A 767 -6.37 22.82 -31.77
C THR A 767 -5.88 24.01 -32.57
N ARG A 768 -5.56 25.11 -31.92
CA ARG A 768 -4.95 26.28 -32.54
C ARG A 768 -3.55 25.91 -33.05
N LEU A 769 -3.26 26.31 -34.28
CA LEU A 769 -1.94 26.17 -34.87
C LEU A 769 -1.17 27.49 -34.67
N ASN A 770 0.09 27.38 -34.29
CA ASN A 770 0.99 28.53 -34.27
C ASN A 770 1.19 29.04 -35.70
N ASP A 771 1.19 30.35 -35.91
CA ASP A 771 1.42 31.00 -37.22
C ASP A 771 2.83 30.73 -37.76
#